data_2a3df44ebfae9dba61dfe4cb6680dfa5
#
_entry.id   2a3df44ebfae9dba61dfe4cb6680dfa5
#
_cell.length_a   1.000
_cell.length_b   1.000
_cell.length_c   1.000
_cell.angle_alpha   90.00
_cell.angle_beta   90.00
_cell.angle_gamma   90.00
#
_symmetry.space_group_name_H-M   'P 1'
#
loop_
_entity.id
_entity.type
_entity.pdbx_description
1 polymer ?
#
loop_
_entity_poly.entity_id
_entity_poly.type
_entity_poly.pdbx_seq_one_letter_code
_entity_poly.pdbx_strand_id
1 'polypeptide(L)'
;MKAKKFTPAMRGLAALMTCLMVLSIVGTGVANTYRGALDDTLGTESYVTINDDSAARFKTDYATIEDMAAAARDIAIREGEEGTVVMKNDNGVLPLKANANVALFGLAAYNVYGPKGGNADAASLADALAGAGLNVNETLKDYYMTNIINMHTEMRANRWTGKEVPTTVYDHMYVSAPGDWTTYQIAEVPPTEFEALGVPANWKEAIAKDSIGICVFARGAGEGNTYKPGSALNYAGEATGEDPLKLSADELAVVEAAKETCSKVIVLLNTGNNMMIADIAEGGSHEVDGICYIGCPNDYQTIGIANVLTGKVNATGALASAFVRDHQSIPAVQNVGGDYFADYEIVCRNDDPRYPGKEIGNIGTGSFGGADTYNGGMYIVEAEGIYVGYKYYETRYFDAVMGQGNANSAAGATQGSAWNYGDEMLYTFGHGLSYLDYTQTIKSVTVDRSVNGNITAVVEVKNNSNQDGKFLTQLYVQQPYTDYDRTNLVEKSAVMFLNSAKVDVAAGKSKEVTITIPTKYLASYDANNAKTYILDAGDYYFTAAAGAHEAVNNILAAQGKTVADGMDAAGSKAVVSWKLDALDNTTFAIANNTTVTNVADDADLNYWLPGTVTYLTRQDWNTFPINYNKLNLKIADSPKKDQWIAEMRGETYTISDTGAAAEAVPGHMAAGRDVLDVHAAQLLALGLTKDLCKIQRTVGERVFIFHLEVILEEKQQHGEGRRHQHRDHQRGHALIKLRPRDADARTKVAKQHDEDQHGHLGKDSGQG
;
A
#
# COMPACT_ATOMS: atom_id res chain seq x y z
N MET A 1 -74.46 32.83 25.67
CA MET A 1 -73.19 32.88 26.44
C MET A 1 -72.38 34.10 26.01
N LYS A 2 -72.14 35.09 26.89
CA LYS A 2 -71.31 36.23 26.61
C LYS A 2 -69.86 35.78 26.65
N ALA A 3 -69.14 35.87 25.53
CA ALA A 3 -67.71 35.57 25.45
C ALA A 3 -66.92 36.45 26.43
N LYS A 4 -66.26 35.85 27.42
CA LYS A 4 -65.36 36.54 28.34
C LYS A 4 -64.26 37.20 27.53
N LYS A 5 -64.16 38.53 27.54
CA LYS A 5 -63.08 39.25 26.93
C LYS A 5 -61.75 38.92 27.65
N PHE A 6 -60.73 38.47 26.95
CA PHE A 6 -59.41 38.30 27.52
C PHE A 6 -58.90 39.59 28.15
N THR A 7 -58.43 39.53 29.37
CA THR A 7 -57.80 40.68 30.06
C THR A 7 -56.49 41.05 29.37
N PRO A 8 -56.04 42.31 29.47
CA PRO A 8 -54.74 42.70 28.87
C PRO A 8 -53.57 41.84 29.30
N ALA A 9 -53.55 41.37 30.57
CA ALA A 9 -52.54 40.47 31.10
C ALA A 9 -52.58 39.09 30.40
N MET A 10 -53.76 38.52 30.15
CA MET A 10 -53.88 37.27 29.40
C MET A 10 -53.48 37.40 27.96
N ARG A 11 -53.69 38.56 27.32
CA ARG A 11 -53.22 38.81 25.97
C ARG A 11 -51.67 38.93 25.90
N GLY A 12 -51.07 39.62 26.90
CA GLY A 12 -49.63 39.68 27.06
C GLY A 12 -48.96 38.30 27.26
N LEU A 13 -49.60 37.51 28.16
CA LEU A 13 -49.11 36.11 28.38
C LEU A 13 -49.21 35.26 27.10
N ALA A 14 -50.36 35.34 26.39
CA ALA A 14 -50.53 34.62 25.14
C ALA A 14 -49.52 35.05 24.06
N ALA A 15 -49.26 36.35 23.94
CA ALA A 15 -48.21 36.85 23.02
C ALA A 15 -46.81 36.33 23.41
N LEU A 16 -46.45 36.40 24.68
CA LEU A 16 -45.20 35.85 25.19
C LEU A 16 -45.05 34.34 24.90
N MET A 17 -46.09 33.56 25.19
CA MET A 17 -46.10 32.12 24.90
C MET A 17 -45.95 31.82 23.40
N THR A 18 -46.62 32.64 22.55
CA THR A 18 -46.46 32.48 21.08
C THR A 18 -45.06 32.84 20.63
N CYS A 19 -44.46 33.89 21.17
CA CYS A 19 -43.06 34.22 20.87
C CYS A 19 -42.10 33.12 21.32
N LEU A 20 -42.27 32.59 22.52
CA LEU A 20 -41.44 31.45 23.02
C LEU A 20 -41.63 30.19 22.18
N MET A 21 -42.85 29.89 21.74
CA MET A 21 -43.09 28.77 20.83
C MET A 21 -42.42 28.94 19.48
N VAL A 22 -42.52 30.13 18.89
CA VAL A 22 -41.83 30.45 17.62
C VAL A 22 -40.30 30.33 17.78
N LEU A 23 -39.73 30.90 18.84
CA LEU A 23 -38.33 30.81 19.16
C LEU A 23 -37.87 29.36 19.33
N SER A 24 -38.69 28.54 20.02
CA SER A 24 -38.40 27.10 20.19
C SER A 24 -38.40 26.36 18.85
N ILE A 25 -39.39 26.60 18.00
CA ILE A 25 -39.49 25.98 16.67
C ILE A 25 -38.29 26.39 15.79
N VAL A 26 -37.97 27.69 15.76
CA VAL A 26 -36.81 28.20 14.99
C VAL A 26 -35.50 27.64 15.58
N GLY A 27 -35.36 27.64 16.91
CA GLY A 27 -34.18 27.11 17.58
C GLY A 27 -33.98 25.61 17.31
N THR A 28 -35.06 24.83 17.34
CA THR A 28 -35.03 23.41 17.00
C THR A 28 -34.68 23.20 15.51
N GLY A 29 -35.25 24.02 14.64
CA GLY A 29 -34.94 23.98 13.21
C GLY A 29 -33.46 24.26 12.91
N VAL A 30 -32.91 25.30 13.55
CA VAL A 30 -31.48 25.64 13.42
C VAL A 30 -30.59 24.53 14.00
N ALA A 31 -30.92 24.03 15.21
CA ALA A 31 -30.18 22.96 15.85
C ALA A 31 -30.16 21.67 14.98
N ASN A 32 -31.30 21.31 14.38
CA ASN A 32 -31.34 20.16 13.47
C ASN A 32 -30.60 20.37 12.16
N THR A 33 -30.59 21.60 11.65
CA THR A 33 -29.85 21.94 10.40
C THR A 33 -28.34 21.88 10.61
N TYR A 34 -27.87 22.29 11.78
CA TYR A 34 -26.43 22.32 12.11
C TYR A 34 -26.03 21.22 13.10
N ARG A 35 -26.84 20.18 13.19
CA ARG A 35 -26.63 19.10 14.17
C ARG A 35 -25.26 18.49 14.12
N GLY A 36 -24.75 18.12 12.93
CA GLY A 36 -23.41 17.55 12.78
C GLY A 36 -22.31 18.48 13.31
N ALA A 37 -22.38 19.78 12.94
CA ALA A 37 -21.39 20.75 13.42
C ALA A 37 -21.49 21.03 14.93
N LEU A 38 -22.69 20.92 15.50
CA LEU A 38 -22.91 21.05 16.94
C LEU A 38 -22.42 19.82 17.68
N ASP A 39 -22.68 18.63 17.17
CA ASP A 39 -22.22 17.37 17.75
C ASP A 39 -20.69 17.30 17.71
N ASP A 40 -20.06 17.68 16.60
CA ASP A 40 -18.58 17.78 16.48
C ASP A 40 -17.97 18.80 17.46
N THR A 41 -18.67 19.94 17.67
CA THR A 41 -18.17 21.01 18.57
C THR A 41 -18.35 20.66 20.04
N LEU A 42 -19.44 19.95 20.39
CA LEU A 42 -19.79 19.58 21.76
C LEU A 42 -19.25 18.19 22.15
N GLY A 43 -18.65 17.46 21.23
CA GLY A 43 -18.17 16.10 21.45
C GLY A 43 -19.32 15.11 21.71
N THR A 44 -20.52 15.40 21.18
CA THR A 44 -21.67 14.52 21.28
C THR A 44 -21.86 13.74 20.00
N GLU A 45 -21.93 12.42 20.09
CA GLU A 45 -22.20 11.57 18.94
C GLU A 45 -23.72 11.49 18.71
N SER A 46 -24.18 11.78 17.48
CA SER A 46 -25.57 11.57 17.11
C SER A 46 -25.74 10.22 16.44
N TYR A 47 -26.30 9.28 17.17
CA TYR A 47 -26.68 7.98 16.62
C TYR A 47 -28.03 8.07 15.91
N VAL A 48 -28.07 7.67 14.64
CA VAL A 48 -29.34 7.40 13.97
C VAL A 48 -29.73 5.97 14.32
N THR A 49 -30.70 5.81 15.23
CA THR A 49 -31.27 4.50 15.55
C THR A 49 -32.11 4.08 14.34
N ILE A 50 -31.65 3.15 13.57
CA ILE A 50 -32.48 2.47 12.58
C ILE A 50 -33.23 1.39 13.35
N ASN A 51 -34.52 1.61 13.61
CA ASN A 51 -35.36 0.67 14.37
C ASN A 51 -35.77 -0.58 13.55
N ASP A 52 -35.37 -0.70 12.30
CA ASP A 52 -35.66 -1.84 11.45
C ASP A 52 -34.38 -2.58 11.09
N ASP A 53 -34.01 -3.55 11.92
CA ASP A 53 -32.89 -4.45 11.70
C ASP A 53 -33.05 -5.32 10.44
N SER A 54 -34.24 -5.45 9.88
CA SER A 54 -34.52 -6.28 8.73
C SER A 54 -33.92 -5.72 7.43
N ALA A 55 -33.75 -4.39 7.35
CA ALA A 55 -33.19 -3.67 6.21
C ALA A 55 -31.66 -3.50 6.28
N ALA A 56 -31.03 -3.79 7.41
CA ALA A 56 -29.58 -3.67 7.54
C ALA A 56 -28.86 -4.76 6.74
N ARG A 57 -28.09 -4.35 5.73
CA ARG A 57 -27.27 -5.25 4.90
C ARG A 57 -26.15 -5.91 5.70
N PHE A 58 -25.59 -5.17 6.64
CA PHE A 58 -24.56 -5.65 7.57
C PHE A 58 -25.07 -5.49 8.99
N LYS A 59 -24.97 -6.58 9.74
CA LYS A 59 -25.31 -6.60 11.18
C LYS A 59 -24.03 -6.74 11.97
N THR A 60 -23.98 -6.08 13.11
CA THR A 60 -22.90 -6.31 14.08
C THR A 60 -23.18 -7.56 14.90
N ASP A 61 -22.14 -8.31 15.24
CA ASP A 61 -22.21 -9.45 16.15
C ASP A 61 -22.09 -9.01 17.63
N TYR A 62 -21.88 -7.70 17.88
CA TYR A 62 -21.65 -7.15 19.21
C TYR A 62 -22.95 -6.54 19.78
N ALA A 63 -23.16 -6.75 21.07
CA ALA A 63 -24.32 -6.25 21.76
C ALA A 63 -24.24 -4.73 22.05
N THR A 64 -23.05 -4.23 22.29
CA THR A 64 -22.77 -2.82 22.60
C THR A 64 -21.59 -2.28 21.79
N ILE A 65 -21.45 -0.96 21.74
CA ILE A 65 -20.30 -0.30 21.12
C ILE A 65 -19.02 -0.60 21.90
N GLU A 66 -19.13 -0.69 23.23
CA GLU A 66 -18.04 -1.01 24.13
C GLU A 66 -17.49 -2.43 23.85
N ASP A 67 -18.39 -3.42 23.62
CA ASP A 67 -17.98 -4.78 23.24
C ASP A 67 -17.25 -4.78 21.88
N MET A 68 -17.76 -4.01 20.92
CA MET A 68 -17.14 -3.86 19.60
C MET A 68 -15.76 -3.18 19.71
N ALA A 69 -15.65 -2.10 20.50
CA ALA A 69 -14.39 -1.40 20.72
C ALA A 69 -13.34 -2.29 21.40
N ALA A 70 -13.77 -3.08 22.41
CA ALA A 70 -12.90 -4.05 23.06
C ALA A 70 -12.40 -5.13 22.09
N ALA A 71 -13.28 -5.67 21.26
CA ALA A 71 -12.89 -6.64 20.22
C ALA A 71 -11.95 -6.04 19.17
N ALA A 72 -12.17 -4.79 18.75
CA ALA A 72 -11.29 -4.08 17.83
C ALA A 72 -9.87 -3.86 18.44
N ARG A 73 -9.82 -3.50 19.73
CA ARG A 73 -8.57 -3.40 20.49
C ARG A 73 -7.81 -4.74 20.53
N ASP A 74 -8.50 -5.83 20.84
CA ASP A 74 -7.91 -7.17 20.90
C ASP A 74 -7.38 -7.61 19.52
N ILE A 75 -8.09 -7.24 18.43
CA ILE A 75 -7.62 -7.47 17.06
C ILE A 75 -6.35 -6.67 16.81
N ALA A 76 -6.31 -5.38 17.14
CA ALA A 76 -5.14 -4.53 16.94
C ALA A 76 -3.91 -5.04 17.72
N ILE A 77 -4.09 -5.47 18.99
CA ILE A 77 -3.00 -6.09 19.76
C ILE A 77 -2.49 -7.33 19.03
N ARG A 78 -3.39 -8.20 18.58
CA ARG A 78 -3.03 -9.42 17.85
C ARG A 78 -2.36 -9.14 16.50
N GLU A 79 -2.76 -8.08 15.80
CA GLU A 79 -2.06 -7.62 14.59
C GLU A 79 -0.61 -7.24 14.91
N GLY A 80 -0.35 -6.55 16.03
CA GLY A 80 0.99 -6.26 16.51
C GLY A 80 1.78 -7.53 16.85
N GLU A 81 1.13 -8.52 17.49
CA GLU A 81 1.74 -9.82 17.83
C GLU A 81 2.10 -10.63 16.58
N GLU A 82 1.19 -10.69 15.61
CA GLU A 82 1.36 -11.51 14.41
C GLU A 82 2.11 -10.82 13.28
N GLY A 83 2.20 -9.48 13.31
CA GLY A 83 2.87 -8.64 12.32
C GLY A 83 4.32 -8.29 12.67
N THR A 84 4.71 -8.38 13.94
CA THR A 84 6.10 -8.14 14.34
C THR A 84 7.01 -9.25 13.84
N VAL A 85 8.01 -8.88 13.01
CA VAL A 85 8.97 -9.83 12.43
C VAL A 85 10.29 -9.77 13.16
N VAL A 86 10.74 -10.83 13.76
CA VAL A 86 12.10 -10.96 14.27
C VAL A 86 13.00 -11.36 13.10
N MET A 87 13.83 -10.42 12.64
CA MET A 87 14.70 -10.62 11.47
C MET A 87 16.07 -11.18 11.87
N LYS A 88 16.62 -10.70 12.99
CA LYS A 88 17.92 -11.10 13.55
C LYS A 88 17.80 -11.29 15.05
N ASN A 89 18.45 -12.33 15.61
CA ASN A 89 18.42 -12.65 17.04
C ASN A 89 19.69 -13.37 17.48
N ASP A 90 20.80 -12.64 17.54
CA ASP A 90 22.09 -13.21 17.91
C ASP A 90 22.19 -13.42 19.41
N ASN A 91 22.83 -14.54 19.78
CA ASN A 91 23.06 -14.90 21.18
C ASN A 91 21.76 -14.92 22.03
N GLY A 92 20.60 -15.08 21.40
CA GLY A 92 19.31 -15.11 22.08
C GLY A 92 19.04 -13.83 22.85
N VAL A 93 19.30 -12.65 22.24
CA VAL A 93 18.95 -11.35 22.83
C VAL A 93 17.43 -11.24 23.01
N LEU A 94 16.67 -11.83 22.14
CA LEU A 94 15.21 -11.99 22.21
C LEU A 94 14.83 -13.46 22.51
N PRO A 95 13.76 -13.70 23.27
CA PRO A 95 12.93 -12.72 23.95
C PRO A 95 13.61 -12.08 25.15
N LEU A 96 13.24 -10.82 25.44
CA LEU A 96 13.72 -10.08 26.61
C LEU A 96 13.26 -10.75 27.90
N LYS A 97 14.16 -10.86 28.87
CA LYS A 97 13.84 -11.47 30.17
C LYS A 97 12.96 -10.54 30.99
N ALA A 98 12.09 -11.11 31.80
CA ALA A 98 11.30 -10.34 32.77
C ALA A 98 12.20 -9.47 33.67
N ASN A 99 11.78 -8.25 33.93
CA ASN A 99 12.53 -7.22 34.68
C ASN A 99 13.89 -6.82 34.06
N ALA A 100 14.14 -7.11 32.78
CA ALA A 100 15.33 -6.61 32.11
C ALA A 100 15.30 -5.08 32.07
N ASN A 101 16.47 -4.46 32.30
CA ASN A 101 16.66 -3.02 32.11
C ASN A 101 16.73 -2.73 30.62
N VAL A 102 15.92 -1.78 30.15
CA VAL A 102 15.91 -1.34 28.75
C VAL A 102 16.08 0.16 28.64
N ALA A 103 16.90 0.60 27.70
CA ALA A 103 17.12 1.99 27.36
C ALA A 103 16.65 2.21 25.91
N LEU A 104 15.67 3.10 25.72
CA LEU A 104 15.11 3.39 24.42
C LEU A 104 15.84 4.56 23.77
N PHE A 105 16.26 4.38 22.54
CA PHE A 105 16.99 5.37 21.75
C PHE A 105 16.24 5.67 20.45
N GLY A 106 16.39 6.90 19.98
CA GLY A 106 15.76 7.37 18.76
C GLY A 106 14.39 8.02 19.02
N LEU A 107 14.09 9.00 18.20
CA LEU A 107 12.82 9.75 18.31
C LEU A 107 11.59 8.86 18.10
N ALA A 108 11.67 7.92 17.17
CA ALA A 108 10.60 6.98 16.92
C ALA A 108 10.30 6.05 18.11
N ALA A 109 11.21 5.86 19.06
CA ALA A 109 10.94 5.11 20.27
C ALA A 109 9.86 5.74 21.16
N TYR A 110 9.73 7.06 21.07
CA TYR A 110 8.77 7.86 21.86
C TYR A 110 7.63 8.44 21.02
N ASN A 111 7.77 8.45 19.72
CA ASN A 111 6.76 8.87 18.77
C ASN A 111 6.73 7.91 17.56
N VAL A 112 6.23 6.70 17.80
CA VAL A 112 6.13 5.65 16.78
C VAL A 112 5.33 6.17 15.57
N TYR A 113 5.86 5.99 14.37
CA TYR A 113 5.16 6.32 13.14
C TYR A 113 4.06 5.29 12.84
N GLY A 114 2.84 5.76 12.71
CA GLY A 114 1.68 4.93 12.38
C GLY A 114 0.36 5.67 12.61
N PRO A 115 -0.77 5.08 12.23
CA PRO A 115 -2.09 5.66 12.46
C PRO A 115 -2.35 5.83 13.97
N LYS A 116 -2.69 7.05 14.39
CA LYS A 116 -3.02 7.35 15.79
C LYS A 116 -4.50 7.70 15.90
N GLY A 117 -5.23 6.95 16.73
CA GLY A 117 -6.66 7.16 16.98
C GLY A 117 -6.96 8.20 18.06
N GLY A 118 -5.94 8.67 18.79
CA GLY A 118 -6.12 9.59 19.92
C GLY A 118 -6.86 8.96 21.10
N ASN A 119 -6.77 7.63 21.25
CA ASN A 119 -7.42 6.91 22.33
C ASN A 119 -6.74 7.19 23.68
N ALA A 120 -7.52 7.45 24.70
CA ALA A 120 -7.01 7.81 26.05
C ALA A 120 -6.24 6.66 26.74
N ASP A 121 -6.47 5.41 26.31
CA ASP A 121 -5.83 4.20 26.82
C ASP A 121 -4.76 3.63 25.84
N ALA A 122 -4.37 4.43 24.82
CA ALA A 122 -3.28 4.09 23.95
C ALA A 122 -1.96 4.00 24.73
N ALA A 123 -1.17 2.99 24.45
CA ALA A 123 0.13 2.82 25.07
C ALA A 123 1.24 3.28 24.10
N SER A 124 2.13 4.19 24.55
CA SER A 124 3.39 4.39 23.84
C SER A 124 4.20 3.09 23.85
N LEU A 125 5.19 2.97 22.96
CA LEU A 125 6.06 1.80 22.97
C LEU A 125 6.75 1.61 24.34
N ALA A 126 7.19 2.71 24.96
CA ALA A 126 7.78 2.70 26.30
C ALA A 126 6.81 2.16 27.37
N ASP A 127 5.55 2.64 27.35
CA ASP A 127 4.53 2.20 28.29
C ASP A 127 4.12 0.73 28.05
N ALA A 128 4.06 0.30 26.79
CA ALA A 128 3.78 -1.08 26.42
C ALA A 128 4.88 -2.03 26.92
N LEU A 129 6.15 -1.65 26.78
CA LEU A 129 7.29 -2.43 27.29
C LEU A 129 7.30 -2.49 28.83
N ALA A 130 7.04 -1.35 29.51
CA ALA A 130 6.88 -1.32 30.96
C ALA A 130 5.71 -2.19 31.42
N GLY A 131 4.56 -2.11 30.73
CA GLY A 131 3.39 -2.95 30.97
C GLY A 131 3.63 -4.44 30.71
N ALA A 132 4.60 -4.78 29.86
CA ALA A 132 5.06 -6.16 29.63
C ALA A 132 6.06 -6.65 30.68
N GLY A 133 6.43 -5.83 31.68
CA GLY A 133 7.28 -6.18 32.81
C GLY A 133 8.76 -5.88 32.64
N LEU A 134 9.11 -4.93 31.77
CA LEU A 134 10.49 -4.45 31.61
C LEU A 134 10.73 -3.17 32.42
N ASN A 135 11.97 -2.93 32.82
CA ASN A 135 12.39 -1.70 33.50
C ASN A 135 12.88 -0.68 32.46
N VAL A 136 11.98 0.17 32.00
CA VAL A 136 12.31 1.24 31.05
C VAL A 136 13.09 2.35 31.75
N ASN A 137 14.15 2.87 31.12
CA ASN A 137 14.95 3.96 31.64
C ASN A 137 14.17 5.29 31.53
N GLU A 138 13.55 5.72 32.63
CA GLU A 138 12.74 6.93 32.67
C GLU A 138 13.59 8.21 32.53
N THR A 139 14.85 8.21 32.97
CA THR A 139 15.71 9.38 32.84
C THR A 139 16.03 9.66 31.35
N LEU A 140 16.37 8.64 30.61
CA LEU A 140 16.61 8.79 29.16
C LEU A 140 15.32 9.18 28.43
N LYS A 141 14.18 8.60 28.81
CA LYS A 141 12.85 8.99 28.32
C LYS A 141 12.57 10.47 28.56
N ASP A 142 12.84 10.97 29.78
CA ASP A 142 12.64 12.38 30.09
C ASP A 142 13.54 13.30 29.27
N TYR A 143 14.78 12.91 28.97
CA TYR A 143 15.65 13.68 28.08
C TYR A 143 15.08 13.79 26.67
N TYR A 144 14.65 12.68 26.10
CA TYR A 144 14.01 12.70 24.78
C TYR A 144 12.73 13.54 24.78
N MET A 145 11.84 13.32 25.74
CA MET A 145 10.55 14.00 25.78
C MET A 145 10.66 15.49 26.07
N THR A 146 11.47 15.86 27.06
CA THR A 146 11.55 17.24 27.55
C THR A 146 12.53 18.09 26.75
N ASN A 147 13.71 17.56 26.43
CA ASN A 147 14.78 18.33 25.83
C ASN A 147 14.78 18.24 24.29
N ILE A 148 14.33 17.13 23.71
CA ILE A 148 14.45 16.94 22.28
C ILE A 148 13.09 17.15 21.60
N ILE A 149 12.04 16.43 21.99
CA ILE A 149 10.74 16.47 21.31
C ILE A 149 9.97 17.75 21.64
N ASN A 150 9.78 18.07 22.91
CA ASN A 150 8.92 19.19 23.31
C ASN A 150 9.50 20.58 22.97
N MET A 151 10.83 20.72 22.92
CA MET A 151 11.45 22.01 22.58
C MET A 151 11.27 22.41 21.10
N HIS A 152 10.93 21.48 20.27
CA HIS A 152 10.79 21.68 18.82
C HIS A 152 9.34 21.61 18.35
N THR A 153 8.38 21.81 19.27
CA THR A 153 6.97 21.87 18.91
C THR A 153 6.59 23.28 18.47
N GLU A 154 6.10 23.42 17.28
CA GLU A 154 5.58 24.67 16.71
C GLU A 154 4.14 24.54 16.25
N MET A 155 3.43 25.66 16.18
CA MET A 155 2.09 25.68 15.62
C MET A 155 2.20 25.71 14.09
N ARG A 156 1.60 24.74 13.42
CA ARG A 156 1.53 24.66 11.96
C ARG A 156 0.09 24.47 11.49
N ALA A 157 -0.23 25.11 10.36
CA ALA A 157 -1.52 24.88 9.74
C ALA A 157 -1.64 23.45 9.23
N ASN A 158 -2.64 22.72 9.72
CA ASN A 158 -2.98 21.43 9.17
C ASN A 158 -3.39 21.58 7.72
N ARG A 159 -2.71 20.91 6.83
CA ARG A 159 -2.86 20.97 5.37
C ARG A 159 -4.31 20.79 4.89
N TRP A 160 -5.06 19.93 5.55
CA TRP A 160 -6.41 19.55 5.13
C TRP A 160 -7.50 20.42 5.75
N THR A 161 -7.29 20.87 6.97
CA THR A 161 -8.28 21.64 7.72
C THR A 161 -7.99 23.13 7.76
N GLY A 162 -6.75 23.55 7.46
CA GLY A 162 -6.27 24.92 7.61
C GLY A 162 -6.16 25.38 9.07
N LYS A 163 -6.45 24.50 10.05
CA LYS A 163 -6.36 24.85 11.48
C LYS A 163 -4.92 24.75 11.95
N GLU A 164 -4.49 25.68 12.76
CA GLU A 164 -3.22 25.62 13.48
C GLU A 164 -3.27 24.49 14.52
N VAL A 165 -2.33 23.56 14.43
CA VAL A 165 -2.16 22.45 15.37
C VAL A 165 -0.74 22.42 15.88
N PRO A 166 -0.51 22.05 17.16
CA PRO A 166 0.85 21.81 17.65
C PRO A 166 1.45 20.67 16.83
N THR A 167 2.58 20.95 16.22
CA THR A 167 3.30 19.97 15.40
C THR A 167 4.75 19.98 15.85
N THR A 168 5.27 18.85 16.29
CA THR A 168 6.70 18.72 16.50
C THR A 168 7.39 18.68 15.16
N VAL A 169 8.59 19.25 15.06
CA VAL A 169 9.42 19.14 13.84
C VAL A 169 9.64 17.65 13.49
N TYR A 170 9.63 16.80 14.49
CA TYR A 170 9.84 15.36 14.40
C TYR A 170 8.59 14.53 14.07
N ASP A 171 7.41 15.12 14.08
CA ASP A 171 6.20 14.48 13.53
C ASP A 171 6.27 14.34 11.99
N HIS A 172 7.28 14.93 11.38
CA HIS A 172 7.51 14.95 9.96
C HIS A 172 8.68 14.04 9.52
N MET A 173 8.93 12.95 10.22
CA MET A 173 9.97 11.98 9.83
C MET A 173 9.87 11.47 8.38
N TYR A 174 8.89 11.92 7.62
CA TYR A 174 8.56 11.49 6.27
C TYR A 174 7.92 12.60 5.44
N VAL A 175 7.97 13.82 5.88
CA VAL A 175 7.43 14.92 5.09
C VAL A 175 8.54 15.57 4.32
N SER A 176 8.38 15.56 3.02
CA SER A 176 9.07 16.45 2.11
C SER A 176 9.05 17.88 2.64
N ALA A 177 10.08 18.64 2.35
CA ALA A 177 10.05 20.09 2.54
C ALA A 177 8.73 20.65 1.98
N PRO A 178 8.14 21.70 2.58
CA PRO A 178 6.88 22.23 2.12
C PRO A 178 6.91 22.53 0.62
N GLY A 179 6.06 21.81 -0.13
CA GLY A 179 5.96 21.94 -1.59
C GLY A 179 6.84 21.00 -2.43
N ASP A 180 7.72 20.21 -1.81
CA ASP A 180 8.51 19.19 -2.52
C ASP A 180 8.22 17.78 -1.96
N TRP A 181 7.50 16.98 -2.73
CA TRP A 181 7.11 15.60 -2.36
C TRP A 181 8.21 14.55 -2.64
N THR A 182 9.38 14.99 -3.05
CA THR A 182 10.50 14.12 -3.44
C THR A 182 11.62 14.09 -2.41
N THR A 183 11.52 14.85 -1.34
CA THR A 183 12.51 14.90 -0.27
C THR A 183 11.98 14.30 1.01
N TYR A 184 12.83 13.62 1.75
CA TYR A 184 12.51 12.99 3.03
C TYR A 184 13.33 13.60 4.15
N GLN A 185 12.67 14.12 5.17
CA GLN A 185 13.34 14.56 6.39
C GLN A 185 13.48 13.39 7.36
N ILE A 186 14.72 13.01 7.66
CA ILE A 186 15.05 12.02 8.67
C ILE A 186 15.23 12.79 9.99
N ALA A 187 14.27 12.64 10.89
CA ALA A 187 14.17 13.51 12.07
C ALA A 187 15.08 13.09 13.22
N GLU A 188 15.97 12.12 13.04
CA GLU A 188 16.81 11.64 14.14
C GLU A 188 17.87 12.67 14.54
N VAL A 189 18.04 12.85 15.86
CA VAL A 189 19.00 13.77 16.44
C VAL A 189 20.23 13.01 16.94
N PRO A 190 21.41 13.27 16.39
CA PRO A 190 22.61 12.58 16.84
C PRO A 190 22.98 12.96 18.29
N PRO A 191 23.52 12.02 19.06
CA PRO A 191 23.91 12.29 20.47
C PRO A 191 24.91 13.43 20.66
N THR A 192 25.63 13.85 19.63
CA THR A 192 26.52 15.02 19.65
C THR A 192 25.78 16.34 19.83
N GLU A 193 24.51 16.40 19.48
CA GLU A 193 23.65 17.59 19.62
C GLU A 193 22.91 17.64 20.97
N PHE A 194 22.94 16.57 21.75
CA PHE A 194 22.18 16.45 22.99
C PHE A 194 22.50 17.57 24.01
N GLU A 195 23.77 17.91 24.18
CA GLU A 195 24.17 18.98 25.10
C GLU A 195 23.66 20.36 24.67
N ALA A 196 23.68 20.63 23.37
CA ALA A 196 23.13 21.88 22.81
C ALA A 196 21.60 21.97 23.01
N LEU A 197 20.91 20.82 23.09
CA LEU A 197 19.48 20.72 23.39
C LEU A 197 19.18 20.65 24.91
N GLY A 198 20.20 20.84 25.77
CA GLY A 198 20.04 20.88 27.21
C GLY A 198 20.03 19.53 27.92
N VAL A 199 20.34 18.43 27.20
CA VAL A 199 20.61 17.15 27.86
C VAL A 199 21.94 17.22 28.59
N PRO A 200 22.07 16.75 29.85
CA PRO A 200 23.31 16.80 30.58
C PRO A 200 24.46 16.07 29.85
N ALA A 201 25.66 16.64 29.85
CA ALA A 201 26.84 16.05 29.20
C ALA A 201 27.16 14.62 29.68
N ASN A 202 26.80 14.28 30.92
CA ASN A 202 26.97 12.95 31.50
C ASN A 202 25.72 12.04 31.36
N TRP A 203 24.84 12.28 30.41
CA TRP A 203 23.58 11.53 30.23
C TRP A 203 23.76 10.01 30.12
N LYS A 204 24.92 9.57 29.63
CA LYS A 204 25.26 8.14 29.53
C LYS A 204 25.33 7.44 30.89
N GLU A 205 25.66 8.19 31.97
CA GLU A 205 25.73 7.64 33.32
C GLU A 205 24.37 7.26 33.91
N ALA A 206 23.27 7.78 33.33
CA ALA A 206 21.92 7.41 33.72
C ALA A 206 21.50 6.02 33.22
N ILE A 207 22.28 5.39 32.33
CA ILE A 207 21.99 4.10 31.74
C ILE A 207 22.77 3.02 32.49
N ALA A 208 22.05 2.04 33.04
CA ALA A 208 22.70 0.89 33.69
C ALA A 208 23.44 0.05 32.65
N LYS A 209 24.65 -0.37 32.93
CA LYS A 209 25.52 -1.08 31.97
C LYS A 209 25.00 -2.44 31.54
N ASP A 210 24.08 -3.04 32.29
CA ASP A 210 23.39 -4.28 31.96
C ASP A 210 22.12 -4.06 31.14
N SER A 211 21.79 -2.78 30.83
CA SER A 211 20.64 -2.43 29.99
C SER A 211 20.79 -3.01 28.59
N ILE A 212 19.65 -3.31 27.98
CA ILE A 212 19.52 -3.59 26.54
C ILE A 212 19.08 -2.31 25.86
N GLY A 213 19.85 -1.83 24.90
CA GLY A 213 19.50 -0.70 24.06
C GLY A 213 18.47 -1.11 23.01
N ILE A 214 17.39 -0.35 22.89
CA ILE A 214 16.38 -0.53 21.84
C ILE A 214 16.36 0.75 21.03
N CYS A 215 16.94 0.72 19.84
CA CYS A 215 16.92 1.83 18.90
C CYS A 215 15.70 1.68 17.98
N VAL A 216 14.94 2.75 17.74
CA VAL A 216 13.76 2.71 16.86
C VAL A 216 13.93 3.76 15.78
N PHE A 217 13.96 3.32 14.52
CA PHE A 217 14.11 4.19 13.37
C PHE A 217 12.89 4.11 12.47
N ALA A 218 12.38 5.27 12.02
CA ALA A 218 11.17 5.34 11.24
C ALA A 218 11.41 5.90 9.83
N ARG A 219 10.66 5.36 8.88
CA ARG A 219 10.48 5.95 7.55
C ARG A 219 9.01 6.00 7.23
N GLY A 220 8.56 7.16 6.81
CA GLY A 220 7.23 7.30 6.29
C GLY A 220 7.06 6.66 4.92
N ALA A 221 5.84 6.21 4.66
CA ALA A 221 5.38 5.85 3.35
C ALA A 221 4.04 6.57 3.14
N GLY A 222 3.92 7.35 2.08
CA GLY A 222 2.72 8.15 1.83
C GLY A 222 2.45 8.32 0.35
N GLU A 223 1.18 8.51 0.04
CA GLU A 223 0.73 8.83 -1.30
C GLU A 223 1.43 10.09 -1.83
N GLY A 224 1.91 10.04 -3.07
CA GLY A 224 2.56 11.17 -3.73
C GLY A 224 4.05 11.33 -3.41
N ASN A 225 4.62 10.54 -2.51
CA ASN A 225 6.06 10.57 -2.22
C ASN A 225 6.81 9.62 -3.16
N THR A 226 7.53 10.18 -4.11
CA THR A 226 8.37 9.41 -5.03
C THR A 226 9.75 9.20 -4.41
N TYR A 227 10.21 7.95 -4.34
CA TYR A 227 11.56 7.62 -3.93
C TYR A 227 12.58 8.27 -4.87
N LYS A 228 13.56 8.97 -4.27
CA LYS A 228 14.65 9.61 -5.01
C LYS A 228 15.95 9.46 -4.22
N PRO A 229 16.90 8.68 -4.71
CA PRO A 229 18.21 8.56 -4.08
C PRO A 229 18.88 9.91 -3.90
N GLY A 230 19.56 10.12 -2.76
CA GLY A 230 20.27 11.35 -2.46
C GLY A 230 19.38 12.55 -2.05
N SER A 231 18.11 12.31 -1.74
CA SER A 231 17.14 13.37 -1.39
C SER A 231 16.90 13.55 0.11
N ALA A 232 17.61 12.83 0.97
CA ALA A 232 17.40 12.93 2.40
C ALA A 232 17.74 14.31 2.95
N LEU A 233 16.90 14.75 3.90
CA LEU A 233 17.17 15.92 4.75
C LEU A 233 17.44 15.43 6.18
N ASN A 234 18.35 16.09 6.92
CA ASN A 234 18.56 15.81 8.33
C ASN A 234 17.44 16.41 9.20
N TYR A 235 17.53 16.24 10.53
CA TYR A 235 16.55 16.76 11.48
C TYR A 235 16.36 18.29 11.40
N ALA A 236 17.38 19.02 10.97
CA ALA A 236 17.32 20.48 10.80
C ALA A 236 16.74 20.90 9.43
N GLY A 237 16.38 19.94 8.57
CA GLY A 237 15.84 20.20 7.22
C GLY A 237 16.92 20.51 6.19
N GLU A 238 18.18 20.20 6.46
CA GLU A 238 19.30 20.42 5.57
C GLU A 238 19.54 19.18 4.69
N ALA A 239 19.86 19.40 3.40
CA ALA A 239 20.15 18.30 2.48
C ALA A 239 21.47 17.61 2.84
N THR A 240 21.41 16.29 3.06
CA THR A 240 22.59 15.48 3.37
C THR A 240 23.23 14.85 2.13
N GLY A 241 22.46 14.69 1.05
CA GLY A 241 22.87 13.92 -0.10
C GLY A 241 22.81 12.39 0.11
N GLU A 242 22.30 11.95 1.26
CA GLU A 242 22.11 10.54 1.58
C GLU A 242 20.84 9.97 0.93
N ASP A 243 20.78 8.65 0.83
CA ASP A 243 19.57 7.96 0.39
C ASP A 243 18.55 7.95 1.54
N PRO A 244 17.29 8.37 1.29
CA PRO A 244 16.27 8.47 2.35
C PRO A 244 15.85 7.12 2.94
N LEU A 245 16.07 6.02 2.21
CA LEU A 245 15.75 4.66 2.68
C LEU A 245 16.99 3.93 3.25
N LYS A 246 18.15 4.59 3.33
CA LYS A 246 19.31 4.11 4.06
C LYS A 246 19.27 4.63 5.51
N LEU A 247 19.91 3.92 6.43
CA LEU A 247 20.19 4.49 7.76
C LEU A 247 21.12 5.69 7.61
N SER A 248 20.71 6.83 8.15
CA SER A 248 21.51 8.06 8.09
C SER A 248 22.71 8.02 9.04
N ALA A 249 23.66 8.90 8.82
CA ALA A 249 24.80 9.05 9.74
C ALA A 249 24.34 9.38 11.18
N ASP A 250 23.27 10.18 11.34
CA ASP A 250 22.70 10.52 12.63
C ASP A 250 22.09 9.30 13.35
N GLU A 251 21.36 8.45 12.61
CA GLU A 251 20.81 7.20 13.16
C GLU A 251 21.93 6.21 13.54
N LEU A 252 22.96 6.09 12.73
CA LEU A 252 24.11 5.24 13.04
C LEU A 252 24.87 5.75 14.28
N ALA A 253 24.96 7.08 14.48
CA ALA A 253 25.52 7.64 15.71
C ALA A 253 24.68 7.30 16.94
N VAL A 254 23.36 7.20 16.82
CA VAL A 254 22.49 6.71 17.90
C VAL A 254 22.75 5.24 18.20
N VAL A 255 22.93 4.40 17.18
CA VAL A 255 23.31 2.98 17.38
C VAL A 255 24.64 2.86 18.11
N GLU A 256 25.66 3.63 17.73
CA GLU A 256 26.95 3.61 18.43
C GLU A 256 26.82 4.05 19.89
N ALA A 257 26.05 5.10 20.17
CA ALA A 257 25.81 5.52 21.54
C ALA A 257 25.10 4.43 22.38
N ALA A 258 24.17 3.70 21.78
CA ALA A 258 23.53 2.55 22.43
C ALA A 258 24.53 1.42 22.68
N LYS A 259 25.44 1.12 21.74
CA LYS A 259 26.51 0.10 21.89
C LYS A 259 27.52 0.48 22.95
N GLU A 260 27.83 1.76 23.11
CA GLU A 260 28.73 2.26 24.16
C GLU A 260 28.14 2.15 25.57
N THR A 261 26.84 2.27 25.72
CA THR A 261 26.15 2.39 27.01
C THR A 261 25.45 1.12 27.46
N CYS A 262 25.06 0.24 26.53
CA CYS A 262 24.27 -0.95 26.80
C CYS A 262 25.07 -2.24 26.57
N SER A 263 24.62 -3.33 27.15
CA SER A 263 25.25 -4.65 27.03
C SER A 263 24.96 -5.32 25.69
N LYS A 264 23.81 -5.02 25.08
CA LYS A 264 23.31 -5.51 23.80
C LYS A 264 22.44 -4.46 23.16
N VAL A 265 22.29 -4.51 21.83
CA VAL A 265 21.47 -3.55 21.07
C VAL A 265 20.51 -4.29 20.14
N ILE A 266 19.26 -3.83 20.16
CA ILE A 266 18.20 -4.25 19.25
C ILE A 266 17.75 -3.02 18.46
N VAL A 267 17.52 -3.19 17.14
CA VAL A 267 16.93 -2.16 16.30
C VAL A 267 15.51 -2.57 15.91
N LEU A 268 14.57 -1.66 16.09
CA LEU A 268 13.21 -1.80 15.60
C LEU A 268 13.02 -0.91 14.37
N LEU A 269 12.62 -1.49 13.25
CA LEU A 269 12.34 -0.79 12.00
C LEU A 269 10.87 -0.43 11.94
N ASN A 270 10.57 0.85 12.17
CA ASN A 270 9.23 1.41 12.14
C ASN A 270 8.95 2.05 10.78
N THR A 271 8.63 1.24 9.79
CA THR A 271 8.52 1.67 8.41
C THR A 271 7.53 0.86 7.61
N GLY A 272 6.88 1.49 6.62
CA GLY A 272 6.14 0.81 5.55
C GLY A 272 6.98 0.48 4.33
N ASN A 273 8.25 0.96 4.28
CA ASN A 273 9.18 0.76 3.18
C ASN A 273 10.26 -0.26 3.54
N ASN A 274 10.90 -0.84 2.53
CA ASN A 274 12.17 -1.53 2.73
C ASN A 274 13.29 -0.51 2.92
N MET A 275 13.99 -0.62 4.03
CA MET A 275 15.19 0.19 4.30
C MET A 275 16.45 -0.59 3.92
N MET A 276 17.48 0.12 3.48
CA MET A 276 18.84 -0.43 3.37
C MET A 276 19.48 -0.45 4.76
N ILE A 277 19.60 -1.64 5.32
CA ILE A 277 20.03 -1.89 6.71
C ILE A 277 21.32 -2.71 6.80
N ALA A 278 22.09 -2.76 5.72
CA ALA A 278 23.33 -3.54 5.68
C ALA A 278 24.32 -3.14 6.79
N ASP A 279 24.33 -1.86 7.19
CA ASP A 279 25.23 -1.36 8.21
C ASP A 279 25.00 -2.00 9.60
N ILE A 280 23.75 -2.40 9.91
CA ILE A 280 23.38 -3.00 11.22
C ILE A 280 23.17 -4.51 11.15
N ALA A 281 23.12 -5.09 9.94
CA ALA A 281 22.98 -6.53 9.72
C ALA A 281 24.30 -7.27 9.97
N GLU A 282 24.30 -8.59 9.80
CA GLU A 282 25.47 -9.44 9.95
C GLU A 282 26.64 -8.96 9.04
N GLY A 283 27.81 -8.78 9.65
CA GLY A 283 29.01 -8.25 9.00
C GLY A 283 28.98 -6.76 8.69
N GLY A 284 27.95 -6.03 9.08
CA GLY A 284 27.83 -4.59 8.92
C GLY A 284 28.74 -3.80 9.87
N SER A 285 29.04 -2.54 9.51
CA SER A 285 29.94 -1.66 10.27
C SER A 285 29.42 -1.34 11.68
N HIS A 286 28.11 -1.37 11.85
CA HIS A 286 27.39 -1.07 13.11
C HIS A 286 26.52 -2.26 13.53
N GLU A 287 26.96 -3.47 13.21
CA GLU A 287 26.21 -4.69 13.49
C GLU A 287 25.63 -4.72 14.92
N VAL A 288 24.35 -5.13 15.04
CA VAL A 288 23.60 -5.19 16.30
C VAL A 288 23.16 -6.64 16.60
N ASP A 289 22.80 -6.91 17.88
CA ASP A 289 22.41 -8.24 18.34
C ASP A 289 21.03 -8.68 17.85
N GLY A 290 20.12 -7.75 17.65
CA GLY A 290 18.75 -8.05 17.20
C GLY A 290 18.19 -7.01 16.26
N ILE A 291 17.37 -7.46 15.30
CA ILE A 291 16.64 -6.57 14.37
C ILE A 291 15.21 -7.08 14.28
N CYS A 292 14.25 -6.17 14.47
CA CYS A 292 12.83 -6.46 14.26
C CYS A 292 12.21 -5.46 13.32
N TYR A 293 11.36 -5.92 12.42
CA TYR A 293 10.47 -5.08 11.62
C TYR A 293 9.11 -4.99 12.31
N ILE A 294 8.65 -3.78 12.62
CA ILE A 294 7.41 -3.53 13.34
C ILE A 294 6.34 -2.83 12.50
N GLY A 295 6.64 -2.53 11.24
CA GLY A 295 5.71 -1.82 10.34
C GLY A 295 5.36 -0.42 10.83
N CYS A 296 4.12 -0.02 10.60
CA CYS A 296 3.55 1.27 11.02
C CYS A 296 2.42 1.01 12.03
N PRO A 297 2.74 0.74 13.30
CA PRO A 297 1.77 0.30 14.29
C PRO A 297 0.81 1.41 14.71
N ASN A 298 -0.45 1.04 14.97
CA ASN A 298 -1.43 1.90 15.61
C ASN A 298 -1.27 1.93 17.14
N ASP A 299 -2.15 2.67 17.81
CA ASP A 299 -2.12 2.92 19.25
C ASP A 299 -2.11 1.65 20.14
N TYR A 300 -2.65 0.53 19.66
CA TYR A 300 -2.75 -0.73 20.42
C TYR A 300 -1.77 -1.80 19.95
N GLN A 301 -1.26 -1.70 18.72
CA GLN A 301 -0.30 -2.67 18.18
C GLN A 301 1.03 -2.64 18.94
N THR A 302 1.39 -1.50 19.57
CA THR A 302 2.56 -1.39 20.45
C THR A 302 2.55 -2.41 21.59
N ILE A 303 1.37 -2.73 22.13
CA ILE A 303 1.20 -3.77 23.16
C ILE A 303 1.53 -5.15 22.57
N GLY A 304 1.06 -5.43 21.36
CA GLY A 304 1.39 -6.67 20.63
C GLY A 304 2.89 -6.80 20.35
N ILE A 305 3.54 -5.72 19.91
CA ILE A 305 4.99 -5.66 19.72
C ILE A 305 5.72 -6.01 21.03
N ALA A 306 5.33 -5.38 22.15
CA ALA A 306 5.93 -5.68 23.46
C ALA A 306 5.72 -7.14 23.89
N ASN A 307 4.55 -7.74 23.58
CA ASN A 307 4.29 -9.17 23.83
C ASN A 307 5.25 -10.08 23.06
N VAL A 308 5.57 -9.74 21.79
CA VAL A 308 6.58 -10.49 21.01
C VAL A 308 7.96 -10.29 21.60
N LEU A 309 8.39 -9.04 21.84
CA LEU A 309 9.75 -8.75 22.33
C LEU A 309 10.04 -9.42 23.68
N THR A 310 9.02 -9.63 24.51
CA THR A 310 9.15 -10.29 25.83
C THR A 310 8.87 -11.79 25.78
N GLY A 311 8.53 -12.37 24.61
CA GLY A 311 8.22 -13.79 24.48
C GLY A 311 6.93 -14.22 25.15
N LYS A 312 6.03 -13.29 25.48
CA LYS A 312 4.68 -13.61 25.96
C LYS A 312 3.89 -14.37 24.90
N VAL A 313 4.18 -14.08 23.63
CA VAL A 313 3.75 -14.85 22.47
C VAL A 313 4.96 -15.26 21.64
N ASN A 314 4.87 -16.39 20.94
CA ASN A 314 5.91 -16.80 19.99
C ASN A 314 5.92 -15.85 18.77
N ALA A 315 7.11 -15.46 18.30
CA ALA A 315 7.25 -14.70 17.08
C ALA A 315 6.79 -15.50 15.87
N THR A 316 5.86 -14.97 15.09
CA THR A 316 5.28 -15.59 13.90
C THR A 316 5.12 -14.63 12.73
N GLY A 317 5.65 -13.40 12.85
CA GLY A 317 5.72 -12.45 11.76
C GLY A 317 6.67 -12.93 10.67
N ALA A 318 6.38 -12.57 9.42
CA ALA A 318 7.23 -12.85 8.27
C ALA A 318 7.25 -11.64 7.33
N LEU A 319 8.40 -11.37 6.72
CA LEU A 319 8.58 -10.26 5.79
C LEU A 319 7.68 -10.42 4.56
N ALA A 320 6.91 -9.39 4.25
CA ALA A 320 6.09 -9.32 3.05
C ALA A 320 6.88 -8.89 1.81
N SER A 321 8.17 -8.56 1.96
CA SER A 321 9.07 -8.14 0.90
C SER A 321 10.51 -8.52 1.22
N ALA A 322 11.38 -8.49 0.20
CA ALA A 322 12.79 -8.79 0.35
C ALA A 322 13.57 -7.54 0.80
N PHE A 323 14.48 -7.69 1.76
CA PHE A 323 15.42 -6.66 2.18
C PHE A 323 16.78 -6.91 1.51
N VAL A 324 17.27 -5.93 0.81
CA VAL A 324 18.51 -6.02 0.02
C VAL A 324 19.58 -5.07 0.58
N ARG A 325 20.84 -5.31 0.21
CA ARG A 325 21.95 -4.48 0.66
C ARG A 325 21.95 -3.10 0.01
N ASP A 326 21.59 -3.04 -1.29
CA ASP A 326 21.52 -1.81 -2.07
C ASP A 326 20.29 -1.85 -2.98
N HIS A 327 19.45 -0.83 -2.90
CA HIS A 327 18.25 -0.70 -3.72
C HIS A 327 18.58 -0.60 -5.23
N GLN A 328 19.80 -0.23 -5.63
CA GLN A 328 20.20 -0.23 -7.03
C GLN A 328 20.27 -1.63 -7.65
N SER A 329 20.27 -2.70 -6.82
CA SER A 329 20.12 -4.08 -7.29
C SER A 329 18.68 -4.46 -7.64
N ILE A 330 17.69 -3.62 -7.27
CA ILE A 330 16.26 -3.87 -7.53
C ILE A 330 15.92 -3.41 -8.95
N PRO A 331 15.47 -4.31 -9.85
CA PRO A 331 15.14 -3.94 -11.23
C PRO A 331 14.12 -2.80 -11.32
N ALA A 332 13.06 -2.83 -10.53
CA ALA A 332 12.00 -1.80 -10.51
C ALA A 332 12.52 -0.41 -10.11
N VAL A 333 13.57 -0.31 -9.30
CA VAL A 333 14.15 0.97 -8.86
C VAL A 333 14.83 1.72 -10.01
N GLN A 334 15.25 1.02 -11.07
CA GLN A 334 15.95 1.62 -12.19
C GLN A 334 15.09 2.65 -12.94
N ASN A 335 13.76 2.47 -12.95
CA ASN A 335 12.80 3.30 -13.67
C ASN A 335 11.72 3.94 -12.79
N VAL A 336 11.94 3.97 -11.48
CA VAL A 336 10.98 4.56 -10.54
C VAL A 336 10.75 6.05 -10.84
N GLY A 337 9.49 6.48 -10.73
CA GLY A 337 9.08 7.88 -10.85
C GLY A 337 8.67 8.33 -12.26
N GLY A 338 8.96 7.56 -13.31
CA GLY A 338 8.65 7.94 -14.69
C GLY A 338 9.38 9.18 -15.17
N ASP A 339 9.08 9.63 -16.39
CA ASP A 339 9.63 10.84 -16.99
C ASP A 339 8.67 11.40 -18.07
N TYR A 340 8.96 12.58 -18.58
CA TYR A 340 8.28 13.16 -19.74
C TYR A 340 8.99 12.82 -21.04
N PHE A 341 8.22 12.62 -22.12
CA PHE A 341 8.82 12.63 -23.45
C PHE A 341 9.46 14.00 -23.71
N ALA A 342 10.63 14.01 -24.34
CA ALA A 342 11.38 15.24 -24.60
C ALA A 342 10.61 16.25 -25.49
N ASP A 343 9.58 15.78 -26.19
CA ASP A 343 8.69 16.56 -27.06
C ASP A 343 7.21 16.44 -26.61
N TYR A 344 6.96 16.26 -25.32
CA TYR A 344 5.61 16.07 -24.78
C TYR A 344 4.62 17.18 -25.16
N GLU A 345 5.13 18.37 -25.48
CA GLU A 345 4.30 19.52 -25.88
C GLU A 345 3.53 19.25 -27.19
N ILE A 346 3.97 18.31 -28.04
CA ILE A 346 3.26 17.99 -29.29
C ILE A 346 1.87 17.41 -29.07
N VAL A 347 1.60 16.83 -27.88
CA VAL A 347 0.26 16.35 -27.51
C VAL A 347 -0.60 17.44 -26.89
N CYS A 348 -0.02 18.58 -26.52
CA CYS A 348 -0.70 19.66 -25.86
C CYS A 348 -1.35 20.61 -26.88
N ARG A 349 -2.52 21.12 -26.54
CA ARG A 349 -3.25 22.09 -27.36
C ARG A 349 -3.79 23.20 -26.48
N ASN A 350 -3.49 24.45 -26.83
CA ASN A 350 -4.02 25.63 -26.14
C ASN A 350 -5.52 25.76 -26.28
N ASP A 351 -6.12 25.17 -27.31
CA ASP A 351 -7.53 25.19 -27.64
C ASP A 351 -8.27 23.89 -27.26
N ASP A 352 -7.64 23.00 -26.49
CA ASP A 352 -8.26 21.73 -26.10
C ASP A 352 -9.48 22.01 -25.19
N PRO A 353 -10.68 21.62 -25.61
CA PRO A 353 -11.91 21.89 -24.86
C PRO A 353 -11.98 21.19 -23.51
N ARG A 354 -11.13 20.16 -23.27
CA ARG A 354 -11.02 19.47 -21.99
C ARG A 354 -10.26 20.32 -20.97
N TYR A 355 -9.40 21.22 -21.45
CA TYR A 355 -8.52 22.05 -20.63
C TYR A 355 -8.57 23.52 -21.06
N PRO A 356 -9.74 24.15 -21.02
CA PRO A 356 -9.92 25.50 -21.54
C PRO A 356 -9.07 26.50 -20.74
N GLY A 357 -8.31 27.33 -21.46
CA GLY A 357 -7.49 28.37 -20.84
C GLY A 357 -6.19 27.90 -20.22
N LYS A 358 -5.74 26.67 -20.49
CA LYS A 358 -4.44 26.19 -20.01
C LYS A 358 -3.33 26.46 -20.98
N GLU A 359 -2.24 27.04 -20.48
CA GLU A 359 -1.02 27.21 -21.25
C GLU A 359 -0.18 25.93 -21.25
N ILE A 360 0.59 25.72 -22.35
CA ILE A 360 1.54 24.60 -22.50
C ILE A 360 2.62 24.74 -21.43
N GLY A 361 2.72 25.10 -20.46
CA GLY A 361 3.76 25.18 -19.41
C GLY A 361 3.30 24.63 -18.07
N ASN A 362 1.99 24.36 -17.93
CA ASN A 362 1.40 23.91 -16.67
C ASN A 362 1.19 22.38 -16.64
N ILE A 363 1.97 21.66 -17.43
CA ILE A 363 1.90 20.20 -17.52
C ILE A 363 2.64 19.61 -16.32
N GLY A 364 1.99 18.74 -15.58
CA GLY A 364 2.64 17.94 -14.54
C GLY A 364 2.72 18.57 -13.15
N THR A 365 2.26 19.79 -12.93
CA THR A 365 2.22 20.40 -11.59
C THR A 365 0.84 20.29 -10.94
N GLY A 366 0.26 19.08 -10.91
CA GLY A 366 -1.06 18.86 -10.34
C GLY A 366 -1.11 18.90 -8.84
N SER A 367 -1.94 19.78 -8.32
CA SER A 367 -2.51 19.54 -7.00
C SER A 367 -3.57 18.44 -7.11
N PHE A 368 -3.63 17.59 -6.13
CA PHE A 368 -4.66 16.57 -5.99
C PHE A 368 -6.05 17.17 -6.18
N GLY A 369 -6.78 16.75 -7.22
CA GLY A 369 -8.14 17.24 -7.51
C GLY A 369 -8.25 18.59 -8.24
N GLY A 370 -7.15 19.22 -8.65
CA GLY A 370 -7.18 20.43 -9.48
C GLY A 370 -7.47 20.09 -10.94
N ALA A 371 -8.46 20.75 -11.53
CA ALA A 371 -8.77 20.70 -12.97
C ALA A 371 -7.63 21.26 -13.85
N ASP A 372 -6.48 21.50 -13.28
CA ASP A 372 -5.42 22.34 -13.81
C ASP A 372 -4.22 21.58 -14.37
N THR A 373 -4.23 20.24 -14.29
CA THR A 373 -3.11 19.42 -14.75
C THR A 373 -3.49 18.52 -15.89
N TYR A 374 -2.74 18.63 -16.94
CA TYR A 374 -2.75 17.71 -18.07
C TYR A 374 -1.50 16.83 -17.96
N ASN A 375 -1.71 15.53 -17.68
CA ASN A 375 -0.63 14.55 -17.55
C ASN A 375 -0.27 13.87 -18.89
N GLY A 376 -0.65 14.47 -20.00
CA GLY A 376 -0.25 13.98 -21.32
C GLY A 376 1.26 14.10 -21.52
N GLY A 377 1.86 13.07 -22.11
CA GLY A 377 3.29 13.06 -22.45
C GLY A 377 4.23 12.57 -21.34
N MET A 378 3.71 12.00 -20.25
CA MET A 378 4.50 11.21 -19.31
C MET A 378 4.51 9.73 -19.70
N TYR A 379 5.57 9.04 -19.30
CA TYR A 379 5.69 7.59 -19.42
C TYR A 379 6.33 6.98 -18.17
N ILE A 380 6.01 5.73 -17.90
CA ILE A 380 6.68 4.87 -16.93
C ILE A 380 7.07 3.59 -17.65
N VAL A 381 8.25 3.08 -17.36
CA VAL A 381 8.73 1.82 -17.94
C VAL A 381 8.91 0.81 -16.82
N GLU A 382 8.17 -0.29 -16.87
CA GLU A 382 8.28 -1.43 -15.95
C GLU A 382 9.01 -2.58 -16.65
N ALA A 383 10.28 -2.33 -17.02
CA ALA A 383 11.09 -3.26 -17.80
C ALA A 383 11.42 -4.56 -17.05
N GLU A 384 11.25 -4.59 -15.75
CA GLU A 384 11.43 -5.77 -14.90
C GLU A 384 10.35 -6.84 -15.11
N GLY A 385 9.19 -6.49 -15.64
CA GLY A 385 8.05 -7.39 -15.85
C GLY A 385 7.66 -8.11 -14.55
N ILE A 386 7.65 -9.46 -14.57
CA ILE A 386 7.27 -10.26 -13.38
C ILE A 386 8.37 -10.33 -12.31
N TYR A 387 9.60 -9.87 -12.60
CA TYR A 387 10.76 -10.02 -11.72
C TYR A 387 10.82 -8.90 -10.68
N VAL A 388 9.78 -8.82 -9.83
CA VAL A 388 9.66 -7.88 -8.73
C VAL A 388 9.97 -8.60 -7.40
N GLY A 389 10.79 -7.94 -6.56
CA GLY A 389 11.14 -8.44 -5.24
C GLY A 389 11.79 -9.84 -5.28
N TYR A 390 11.36 -10.76 -4.42
CA TYR A 390 11.93 -12.10 -4.33
C TYR A 390 11.90 -12.88 -5.65
N LYS A 391 10.92 -12.63 -6.51
CA LYS A 391 10.84 -13.32 -7.81
C LYS A 391 12.07 -13.08 -8.68
N TYR A 392 12.67 -11.88 -8.58
CA TYR A 392 13.94 -11.59 -9.25
C TYR A 392 15.10 -12.35 -8.60
N TYR A 393 15.32 -12.15 -7.30
CA TYR A 393 16.50 -12.66 -6.60
C TYR A 393 16.52 -14.19 -6.57
N GLU A 394 15.40 -14.81 -6.22
CA GLU A 394 15.29 -16.27 -6.11
C GLU A 394 15.36 -16.96 -7.48
N THR A 395 14.84 -16.32 -8.53
CA THR A 395 14.95 -16.88 -9.89
C THR A 395 16.37 -16.79 -10.40
N ARG A 396 17.03 -15.68 -10.17
CA ARG A 396 18.42 -15.50 -10.61
C ARG A 396 19.38 -16.40 -9.85
N TYR A 397 19.15 -16.59 -8.54
CA TYR A 397 19.87 -17.58 -7.75
C TYR A 397 19.67 -19.00 -8.27
N PHE A 398 18.43 -19.41 -8.52
CA PHE A 398 18.11 -20.69 -9.14
C PHE A 398 18.86 -20.89 -10.46
N ASP A 399 18.81 -19.90 -11.33
CA ASP A 399 19.47 -19.95 -12.64
C ASP A 399 21.02 -19.98 -12.51
N ALA A 400 21.59 -19.34 -11.49
CA ALA A 400 23.02 -19.42 -11.18
C ALA A 400 23.43 -20.84 -10.77
N VAL A 401 22.67 -21.48 -9.89
CA VAL A 401 22.90 -22.89 -9.48
C VAL A 401 22.70 -23.85 -10.66
N MET A 402 21.76 -23.55 -11.55
CA MET A 402 21.51 -24.36 -12.75
C MET A 402 22.52 -24.09 -13.89
N GLY A 403 23.31 -23.01 -13.79
CA GLY A 403 24.30 -22.63 -14.79
C GLY A 403 23.69 -22.10 -16.08
N GLN A 404 22.62 -21.31 -15.99
CA GLN A 404 21.86 -20.81 -17.14
C GLN A 404 21.62 -19.29 -17.12
N GLY A 405 21.27 -18.69 -18.27
CA GLY A 405 20.80 -17.33 -18.39
C GLY A 405 21.85 -16.24 -18.06
N ASN A 406 23.14 -16.54 -18.07
CA ASN A 406 24.20 -15.60 -17.65
C ASN A 406 23.95 -15.02 -16.24
N ALA A 407 23.42 -15.85 -15.32
CA ALA A 407 22.93 -15.40 -14.01
C ALA A 407 24.03 -14.72 -13.16
N ASN A 408 25.29 -15.10 -13.33
CA ASN A 408 26.45 -14.51 -12.64
C ASN A 408 27.04 -13.30 -13.40
N SER A 409 26.33 -12.73 -14.37
CA SER A 409 26.78 -11.53 -15.07
C SER A 409 26.85 -10.32 -14.13
N ALA A 410 27.61 -9.28 -14.53
CA ALA A 410 27.73 -8.03 -13.76
C ALA A 410 26.45 -7.16 -13.78
N ALA A 411 25.51 -7.43 -14.68
CA ALA A 411 24.30 -6.63 -14.77
C ALA A 411 23.47 -6.72 -13.47
N GLY A 412 23.16 -5.58 -12.87
CA GLY A 412 22.43 -5.51 -11.60
C GLY A 412 23.21 -5.93 -10.35
N ALA A 413 24.52 -6.17 -10.45
CA ALA A 413 25.38 -6.37 -9.29
C ALA A 413 25.74 -5.02 -8.66
N THR A 414 25.63 -4.91 -7.34
CA THR A 414 25.98 -3.70 -6.58
C THR A 414 27.20 -3.90 -5.70
N GLN A 415 27.58 -5.14 -5.40
CA GLN A 415 28.64 -5.50 -4.47
C GLN A 415 29.82 -6.21 -5.14
N GLY A 416 30.11 -5.93 -6.40
CA GLY A 416 31.24 -6.57 -7.07
C GLY A 416 31.15 -6.57 -8.59
N SER A 417 31.98 -7.41 -9.22
CA SER A 417 32.05 -7.52 -10.68
C SER A 417 31.14 -8.62 -11.26
N ALA A 418 30.50 -9.41 -10.41
CA ALA A 418 29.56 -10.48 -10.78
C ALA A 418 28.44 -10.53 -9.75
N TRP A 419 27.25 -10.79 -10.21
CA TRP A 419 26.10 -10.92 -9.33
C TRP A 419 26.20 -12.20 -8.48
N ASN A 420 25.96 -12.07 -7.19
CA ASN A 420 25.89 -13.16 -6.23
C ASN A 420 24.73 -12.91 -5.26
N TYR A 421 23.95 -13.93 -4.97
CA TYR A 421 22.77 -13.82 -4.09
C TYR A 421 23.12 -13.27 -2.71
N GLY A 422 24.14 -13.81 -2.05
CA GLY A 422 24.55 -13.39 -0.70
C GLY A 422 25.14 -11.99 -0.63
N ASP A 423 25.65 -11.48 -1.76
CA ASP A 423 26.20 -10.12 -1.85
C ASP A 423 25.09 -9.08 -2.04
N GLU A 424 23.92 -9.46 -2.56
CA GLU A 424 22.82 -8.53 -2.83
C GLU A 424 21.69 -8.63 -1.79
N MET A 425 21.42 -9.84 -1.28
CA MET A 425 20.30 -10.10 -0.38
C MET A 425 20.71 -10.05 1.10
N LEU A 426 19.83 -9.47 1.94
CA LEU A 426 19.94 -9.56 3.41
C LEU A 426 18.90 -10.52 3.98
N TYR A 427 17.62 -10.25 3.73
CA TYR A 427 16.51 -11.07 4.22
C TYR A 427 15.49 -11.27 3.10
N THR A 428 15.20 -12.52 2.80
CA THR A 428 14.27 -12.89 1.73
C THR A 428 12.80 -12.62 2.10
N PHE A 429 11.92 -12.61 1.11
CA PHE A 429 10.46 -12.66 1.33
C PHE A 429 10.08 -13.88 2.17
N GLY A 430 9.21 -13.69 3.14
CA GLY A 430 8.75 -14.74 4.04
C GLY A 430 9.69 -15.00 5.22
N HIS A 431 10.87 -14.36 5.29
CA HIS A 431 11.79 -14.51 6.41
C HIS A 431 11.18 -13.98 7.71
N GLY A 432 11.36 -14.73 8.78
CA GLY A 432 11.00 -14.39 10.15
C GLY A 432 11.41 -15.52 11.10
N LEU A 433 12.06 -15.13 12.20
CA LEU A 433 12.54 -16.07 13.19
C LEU A 433 11.44 -16.40 14.20
N SER A 434 11.42 -17.64 14.66
CA SER A 434 10.57 -18.12 15.76
C SER A 434 11.42 -18.37 17.00
N TYR A 435 10.90 -18.07 18.20
CA TYR A 435 11.57 -18.42 19.45
C TYR A 435 11.50 -19.90 19.77
N LEU A 436 10.50 -20.57 19.22
CA LEU A 436 10.26 -21.99 19.43
C LEU A 436 10.69 -22.79 18.20
N ASP A 437 11.33 -23.93 18.44
CA ASP A 437 11.75 -24.82 17.37
C ASP A 437 10.56 -25.63 16.81
N TYR A 438 10.47 -25.67 15.49
CA TYR A 438 9.45 -26.43 14.79
C TYR A 438 9.95 -26.94 13.44
N THR A 439 9.25 -27.94 12.91
CA THR A 439 9.46 -28.45 11.57
C THR A 439 8.13 -28.45 10.79
N GLN A 440 8.23 -28.26 9.48
CA GLN A 440 7.09 -28.30 8.58
C GLN A 440 7.36 -29.28 7.44
N THR A 441 6.36 -30.06 7.07
CA THR A 441 6.48 -31.06 6.02
C THR A 441 5.21 -31.11 5.19
N ILE A 442 5.35 -30.89 3.88
CA ILE A 442 4.24 -31.05 2.96
C ILE A 442 3.92 -32.54 2.80
N LYS A 443 2.68 -32.94 3.07
CA LYS A 443 2.23 -34.35 3.06
C LYS A 443 1.62 -34.74 1.73
N SER A 444 0.80 -33.84 1.16
CA SER A 444 0.10 -34.08 -0.10
C SER A 444 -0.30 -32.78 -0.77
N VAL A 445 -0.44 -32.84 -2.07
CA VAL A 445 -1.05 -31.78 -2.89
C VAL A 445 -2.01 -32.43 -3.88
N THR A 446 -3.20 -31.88 -4.00
CA THR A 446 -4.17 -32.21 -5.06
C THR A 446 -4.46 -30.95 -5.85
N VAL A 447 -4.61 -31.09 -7.18
CA VAL A 447 -4.88 -29.97 -8.08
C VAL A 447 -6.15 -30.31 -8.89
N ASP A 448 -7.22 -29.57 -8.62
CA ASP A 448 -8.41 -29.58 -9.47
C ASP A 448 -8.24 -28.51 -10.57
N ARG A 449 -8.13 -28.95 -11.83
CA ARG A 449 -7.91 -28.08 -13.00
C ARG A 449 -9.17 -27.44 -13.56
N SER A 450 -10.33 -27.65 -12.96
CA SER A 450 -11.53 -26.94 -13.41
C SER A 450 -11.38 -25.43 -13.23
N VAL A 451 -12.15 -24.63 -13.96
CA VAL A 451 -12.07 -23.15 -13.94
C VAL A 451 -12.20 -22.59 -12.52
N ASN A 452 -13.04 -23.22 -11.69
CA ASN A 452 -13.23 -22.86 -10.27
C ASN A 452 -12.54 -23.85 -9.32
N GLY A 453 -11.62 -24.66 -9.84
CA GLY A 453 -10.90 -25.68 -9.08
C GLY A 453 -9.88 -25.07 -8.13
N ASN A 454 -9.47 -25.87 -7.17
CA ASN A 454 -8.50 -25.46 -6.16
C ASN A 454 -7.30 -26.42 -6.10
N ILE A 455 -6.17 -25.85 -5.73
CA ILE A 455 -5.03 -26.56 -5.17
C ILE A 455 -5.36 -26.76 -3.71
N THR A 456 -5.22 -27.99 -3.20
CA THR A 456 -5.35 -28.30 -1.79
C THR A 456 -4.06 -28.97 -1.33
N ALA A 457 -3.32 -28.30 -0.45
CA ALA A 457 -2.10 -28.79 0.16
C ALA A 457 -2.32 -29.12 1.65
N VAL A 458 -1.82 -30.25 2.10
CA VAL A 458 -1.78 -30.63 3.52
C VAL A 458 -0.35 -30.52 4.01
N VAL A 459 -0.13 -29.70 5.04
CA VAL A 459 1.17 -29.52 5.68
C VAL A 459 1.10 -29.96 7.14
N GLU A 460 2.00 -30.83 7.55
CA GLU A 460 2.22 -31.15 8.96
C GLU A 460 3.18 -30.15 9.57
N VAL A 461 2.75 -29.49 10.64
CA VAL A 461 3.58 -28.62 11.48
C VAL A 461 3.81 -29.33 12.81
N LYS A 462 5.07 -29.55 13.17
CA LYS A 462 5.48 -30.20 14.41
C LYS A 462 6.21 -29.21 15.30
N ASN A 463 5.70 -29.02 16.49
CA ASN A 463 6.35 -28.25 17.54
C ASN A 463 7.39 -29.19 18.23
N ASN A 464 8.69 -28.86 18.11
CA ASN A 464 9.78 -29.59 18.72
C ASN A 464 10.14 -29.04 20.12
N SER A 465 9.48 -27.95 20.54
CA SER A 465 9.73 -27.31 21.83
C SER A 465 8.91 -27.90 22.95
N ASN A 466 9.24 -27.53 24.17
CA ASN A 466 8.54 -27.96 25.40
C ASN A 466 7.44 -26.99 25.85
N GLN A 467 7.07 -26.02 25.00
CA GLN A 467 6.02 -25.03 25.21
C GLN A 467 5.03 -25.06 24.05
N ASP A 468 3.77 -24.74 24.35
CA ASP A 468 2.76 -24.54 23.31
C ASP A 468 3.12 -23.29 22.48
N GLY A 469 2.86 -23.32 21.19
CA GLY A 469 3.18 -22.19 20.32
C GLY A 469 2.32 -22.11 19.09
N LYS A 470 2.22 -20.91 18.54
CA LYS A 470 1.70 -20.64 17.21
C LYS A 470 2.86 -20.64 16.23
N PHE A 471 2.69 -21.24 15.06
CA PHE A 471 3.72 -21.36 14.03
C PHE A 471 3.15 -20.95 12.67
N LEU A 472 4.00 -20.33 11.83
CA LEU A 472 3.68 -19.98 10.47
C LEU A 472 4.16 -21.08 9.52
N THR A 473 3.32 -21.51 8.60
CA THR A 473 3.71 -22.32 7.44
C THR A 473 3.36 -21.57 6.15
N GLN A 474 4.27 -21.60 5.18
CA GLN A 474 4.13 -20.90 3.90
C GLN A 474 4.26 -21.91 2.78
N LEU A 475 3.33 -21.88 1.84
CA LEU A 475 3.28 -22.77 0.69
C LEU A 475 3.81 -22.09 -0.55
N TYR A 476 4.75 -22.72 -1.22
CA TYR A 476 5.40 -22.25 -2.44
C TYR A 476 5.27 -23.28 -3.56
N VAL A 477 5.36 -22.79 -4.80
CA VAL A 477 5.37 -23.63 -5.99
C VAL A 477 6.41 -23.13 -7.00
N GLN A 478 7.05 -24.08 -7.69
CA GLN A 478 7.74 -23.82 -8.96
C GLN A 478 6.87 -24.36 -10.10
N GLN A 479 6.61 -23.50 -11.08
CA GLN A 479 6.02 -23.88 -12.36
C GLN A 479 7.10 -24.39 -13.31
N PRO A 480 6.78 -25.29 -14.27
CA PRO A 480 7.74 -25.64 -15.31
C PRO A 480 8.09 -24.42 -16.17
N TYR A 481 9.35 -24.30 -16.53
CA TYR A 481 9.85 -23.30 -17.50
C TYR A 481 10.42 -24.04 -18.71
N THR A 482 9.63 -24.08 -19.77
CA THR A 482 9.81 -25.01 -20.88
C THR A 482 10.42 -24.33 -22.12
N ASP A 483 10.68 -25.10 -23.17
CA ASP A 483 11.10 -24.55 -24.47
C ASP A 483 9.98 -23.75 -25.12
N TYR A 484 8.71 -24.09 -24.83
CA TYR A 484 7.56 -23.26 -25.23
C TYR A 484 7.67 -21.86 -24.65
N ASP A 485 7.93 -21.75 -23.35
CA ASP A 485 8.08 -20.48 -22.63
C ASP A 485 9.22 -19.65 -23.20
N ARG A 486 10.39 -20.29 -23.42
CA ARG A 486 11.55 -19.61 -23.98
C ARG A 486 11.30 -19.07 -25.39
N THR A 487 10.59 -19.85 -26.19
CA THR A 487 10.26 -19.49 -27.58
C THR A 487 9.27 -18.35 -27.66
N ASN A 488 8.28 -18.34 -26.76
CA ASN A 488 7.17 -17.39 -26.77
C ASN A 488 7.34 -16.26 -25.73
N LEU A 489 8.50 -16.17 -25.03
CA LEU A 489 8.81 -15.17 -24.01
C LEU A 489 7.77 -15.15 -22.88
N VAL A 490 7.33 -16.34 -22.44
CA VAL A 490 6.48 -16.47 -21.27
C VAL A 490 7.35 -16.57 -20.03
N GLU A 491 7.55 -15.46 -19.32
CA GLU A 491 8.43 -15.40 -18.18
C GLU A 491 7.77 -16.04 -16.93
N LYS A 492 8.60 -16.76 -16.15
CA LYS A 492 8.18 -17.44 -14.90
C LYS A 492 9.26 -17.37 -13.85
N SER A 493 8.88 -17.07 -12.64
CA SER A 493 9.80 -17.13 -11.50
C SER A 493 10.14 -18.58 -11.13
N ALA A 494 11.34 -18.78 -10.57
CA ALA A 494 11.76 -20.10 -10.08
C ALA A 494 10.93 -20.56 -8.87
N VAL A 495 10.34 -19.62 -8.14
CA VAL A 495 9.45 -19.90 -7.00
C VAL A 495 8.37 -18.84 -6.91
N MET A 496 7.17 -19.27 -6.54
CA MET A 496 6.03 -18.39 -6.30
C MET A 496 5.36 -18.75 -4.97
N PHE A 497 5.18 -17.76 -4.11
CA PHE A 497 4.38 -17.89 -2.90
C PHE A 497 2.90 -18.06 -3.29
N LEU A 498 2.25 -19.06 -2.70
CA LEU A 498 0.84 -19.32 -2.95
C LEU A 498 -0.06 -18.83 -1.82
N ASN A 499 0.24 -19.26 -0.58
CA ASN A 499 -0.52 -18.89 0.61
C ASN A 499 0.21 -19.32 1.87
N SER A 500 -0.31 -18.90 3.01
CA SER A 500 0.23 -19.29 4.32
C SER A 500 -0.89 -19.58 5.32
N ALA A 501 -0.51 -20.21 6.42
CA ALA A 501 -1.40 -20.40 7.55
C ALA A 501 -0.61 -20.34 8.87
N LYS A 502 -1.23 -19.77 9.91
CA LYS A 502 -0.73 -19.83 11.28
C LYS A 502 -1.51 -20.88 12.06
N VAL A 503 -0.81 -21.70 12.81
CA VAL A 503 -1.41 -22.84 13.51
C VAL A 503 -0.87 -22.99 14.92
N ASP A 504 -1.79 -23.15 15.89
CA ASP A 504 -1.43 -23.47 17.28
C ASP A 504 -1.12 -24.95 17.40
N VAL A 505 0.06 -25.27 17.94
CA VAL A 505 0.53 -26.66 18.16
C VAL A 505 1.05 -26.81 19.57
N ALA A 506 0.48 -27.75 20.30
CA ALA A 506 0.92 -28.05 21.66
C ALA A 506 2.37 -28.59 21.71
N ALA A 507 3.03 -28.40 22.84
CA ALA A 507 4.41 -28.83 23.10
C ALA A 507 4.67 -30.27 22.66
N GLY A 508 5.65 -30.48 21.82
CA GLY A 508 6.06 -31.81 21.32
C GLY A 508 5.03 -32.54 20.44
N LYS A 509 3.97 -31.82 19.97
CA LYS A 509 2.92 -32.42 19.12
C LYS A 509 3.06 -31.95 17.66
N SER A 510 2.34 -32.67 16.78
CA SER A 510 2.12 -32.29 15.38
C SER A 510 0.66 -31.94 15.15
N LYS A 511 0.43 -31.07 14.17
CA LYS A 511 -0.89 -30.75 13.66
C LYS A 511 -0.84 -30.56 12.15
N GLU A 512 -1.80 -31.12 11.45
CA GLU A 512 -1.96 -30.91 10.03
C GLU A 512 -2.81 -29.64 9.77
N VAL A 513 -2.39 -28.87 8.78
CA VAL A 513 -3.11 -27.71 8.28
C VAL A 513 -3.36 -27.87 6.79
N THR A 514 -4.57 -27.57 6.37
CA THR A 514 -4.96 -27.59 4.96
C THR A 514 -4.94 -26.19 4.40
N ILE A 515 -4.18 -25.97 3.33
CA ILE A 515 -4.09 -24.68 2.61
C ILE A 515 -4.75 -24.88 1.26
N THR A 516 -5.72 -24.04 0.95
CA THR A 516 -6.50 -24.07 -0.30
C THR A 516 -6.31 -22.79 -1.09
N ILE A 517 -6.01 -22.90 -2.38
CA ILE A 517 -5.75 -21.79 -3.29
C ILE A 517 -6.45 -22.07 -4.64
N PRO A 518 -7.09 -21.08 -5.29
CA PRO A 518 -7.62 -21.26 -6.63
C PRO A 518 -6.54 -21.68 -7.65
N THR A 519 -6.79 -22.76 -8.41
CA THR A 519 -5.83 -23.29 -9.39
C THR A 519 -5.45 -22.29 -10.48
N LYS A 520 -6.28 -21.31 -10.76
CA LYS A 520 -6.00 -20.25 -11.73
C LYS A 520 -4.69 -19.51 -11.44
N TYR A 521 -4.20 -19.48 -10.20
CA TYR A 521 -2.92 -18.85 -9.85
C TYR A 521 -1.69 -19.61 -10.37
N LEU A 522 -1.86 -20.84 -10.86
CA LEU A 522 -0.80 -21.54 -11.60
C LEU A 522 -0.76 -21.16 -13.08
N ALA A 523 -1.71 -20.40 -13.59
CA ALA A 523 -1.72 -20.01 -14.97
C ALA A 523 -0.80 -18.82 -15.23
N SER A 524 -0.05 -18.85 -16.33
CA SER A 524 0.79 -17.76 -16.82
C SER A 524 0.18 -17.15 -18.07
N TYR A 525 0.30 -15.84 -18.25
CA TYR A 525 -0.21 -15.18 -19.45
C TYR A 525 0.82 -15.30 -20.59
N ASP A 526 0.41 -15.83 -21.74
CA ASP A 526 1.18 -15.89 -22.96
C ASP A 526 0.72 -14.76 -23.90
N ALA A 527 1.50 -13.68 -23.94
CA ALA A 527 1.18 -12.50 -24.74
C ALA A 527 1.47 -12.68 -26.24
N ASN A 528 2.36 -13.60 -26.60
CA ASN A 528 2.90 -13.64 -27.95
C ASN A 528 2.24 -14.71 -28.84
N ASN A 529 1.94 -15.89 -28.30
CA ASN A 529 1.42 -17.02 -29.09
C ASN A 529 -0.05 -17.33 -28.76
N ALA A 530 -0.34 -17.79 -27.53
CA ALA A 530 -1.72 -18.16 -27.16
C ALA A 530 -2.61 -16.93 -26.90
N LYS A 531 -2.01 -15.79 -26.55
CA LYS A 531 -2.67 -14.52 -26.18
C LYS A 531 -3.72 -14.68 -25.10
N THR A 532 -3.44 -15.55 -24.14
CA THR A 532 -4.32 -15.89 -23.02
C THR A 532 -3.53 -16.57 -21.90
N TYR A 533 -4.22 -16.94 -20.81
CA TYR A 533 -3.63 -17.71 -19.74
C TYR A 533 -3.45 -19.19 -20.11
N ILE A 534 -2.28 -19.73 -19.79
CA ILE A 534 -1.88 -21.11 -20.07
C ILE A 534 -1.40 -21.82 -18.82
N LEU A 535 -1.52 -23.15 -18.78
CA LEU A 535 -0.78 -24.04 -17.90
C LEU A 535 0.17 -24.88 -18.74
N ASP A 536 1.45 -24.85 -18.41
CA ASP A 536 2.46 -25.59 -19.18
C ASP A 536 2.49 -27.06 -18.84
N ALA A 537 2.86 -27.86 -19.83
CA ALA A 537 3.21 -29.25 -19.61
C ALA A 537 4.53 -29.33 -18.80
N GLY A 538 4.58 -30.23 -17.84
CA GLY A 538 5.78 -30.45 -17.01
C GLY A 538 5.45 -30.71 -15.56
N ASP A 539 6.50 -30.71 -14.75
CA ASP A 539 6.41 -30.97 -13.31
C ASP A 539 6.30 -29.64 -12.54
N TYR A 540 5.28 -29.55 -11.70
CA TYR A 540 5.07 -28.47 -10.74
C TYR A 540 5.55 -28.95 -9.37
N TYR A 541 6.47 -28.24 -8.73
CA TYR A 541 7.05 -28.62 -7.44
C TYR A 541 6.48 -27.78 -6.33
N PHE A 542 5.82 -28.40 -5.35
CA PHE A 542 5.25 -27.73 -4.18
C PHE A 542 6.06 -28.02 -2.94
N THR A 543 6.33 -27.00 -2.13
CA THR A 543 7.05 -27.14 -0.86
C THR A 543 6.47 -26.21 0.21
N ALA A 544 6.57 -26.62 1.47
CA ALA A 544 6.37 -25.74 2.62
C ALA A 544 7.74 -25.26 3.11
N ALA A 545 7.88 -23.98 3.35
CA ALA A 545 9.15 -23.36 3.71
C ALA A 545 8.95 -22.14 4.63
N ALA A 546 10.00 -21.75 5.35
CA ALA A 546 10.00 -20.55 6.20
C ALA A 546 10.32 -19.25 5.44
N GLY A 547 10.47 -19.30 4.12
CA GLY A 547 10.71 -18.19 3.23
C GLY A 547 10.96 -18.64 1.80
N ALA A 548 11.00 -17.70 0.87
CA ALA A 548 11.16 -17.97 -0.56
C ALA A 548 12.50 -18.63 -0.88
N HIS A 549 13.55 -18.26 -0.18
CA HIS A 549 14.88 -18.80 -0.40
C HIS A 549 15.00 -20.28 0.03
N GLU A 550 14.46 -20.62 1.20
CA GLU A 550 14.37 -22.01 1.61
C GLU A 550 13.53 -22.84 0.61
N ALA A 551 12.45 -22.25 0.10
CA ALA A 551 11.62 -22.93 -0.91
C ALA A 551 12.40 -23.22 -2.20
N VAL A 552 13.22 -22.28 -2.69
CA VAL A 552 14.10 -22.51 -3.85
C VAL A 552 15.13 -23.60 -3.57
N ASN A 553 15.77 -23.57 -2.40
CA ASN A 553 16.73 -24.60 -2.02
C ASN A 553 16.08 -25.99 -1.90
N ASN A 554 14.85 -26.09 -1.35
CA ASN A 554 14.09 -27.34 -1.31
C ASN A 554 13.81 -27.88 -2.73
N ILE A 555 13.41 -27.02 -3.64
CA ILE A 555 13.12 -27.39 -5.04
C ILE A 555 14.40 -27.82 -5.76
N LEU A 556 15.50 -27.09 -5.61
CA LEU A 556 16.80 -27.46 -6.16
C LEU A 556 17.28 -28.82 -5.65
N ALA A 557 17.13 -29.07 -4.33
CA ALA A 557 17.47 -30.35 -3.72
C ALA A 557 16.59 -31.52 -4.25
N ALA A 558 15.30 -31.27 -4.49
CA ALA A 558 14.40 -32.25 -5.13
C ALA A 558 14.81 -32.56 -6.57
N GLN A 559 15.38 -31.57 -7.28
CA GLN A 559 15.94 -31.72 -8.62
C GLN A 559 17.38 -32.28 -8.62
N GLY A 560 17.89 -32.68 -7.46
CA GLY A 560 19.19 -33.35 -7.32
C GLY A 560 20.39 -32.44 -7.18
N LYS A 561 20.18 -31.14 -6.98
CA LYS A 561 21.25 -30.16 -6.71
C LYS A 561 21.69 -30.20 -5.25
N THR A 562 22.90 -29.79 -4.99
CA THR A 562 23.57 -29.80 -3.67
C THR A 562 24.42 -28.56 -3.49
N VAL A 563 24.99 -28.36 -2.30
CA VAL A 563 25.96 -27.28 -2.04
C VAL A 563 27.17 -27.37 -2.99
N ALA A 564 27.55 -28.55 -3.43
CA ALA A 564 28.64 -28.74 -4.40
C ALA A 564 28.27 -28.20 -5.81
N ASP A 565 27.00 -28.02 -6.10
CA ASP A 565 26.49 -27.43 -7.36
C ASP A 565 26.30 -25.91 -7.26
N GLY A 566 26.65 -25.28 -6.12
CA GLY A 566 26.58 -23.84 -5.90
C GLY A 566 25.37 -23.38 -5.05
N MET A 567 24.62 -24.31 -4.43
CA MET A 567 23.64 -23.95 -3.43
C MET A 567 24.34 -23.40 -2.18
N ASP A 568 23.78 -22.37 -1.56
CA ASP A 568 24.32 -21.77 -0.33
C ASP A 568 23.90 -22.55 0.94
N ALA A 569 22.78 -23.28 0.87
CA ALA A 569 22.31 -24.16 1.93
C ALA A 569 21.76 -25.48 1.37
N ALA A 570 21.82 -26.54 2.18
CA ALA A 570 21.20 -27.83 1.86
C ALA A 570 19.67 -27.70 1.97
N GLY A 571 18.97 -27.85 0.87
CA GLY A 571 17.51 -27.87 0.88
C GLY A 571 16.93 -29.19 1.41
N SER A 572 15.68 -29.13 1.88
CA SER A 572 14.89 -30.30 2.21
C SER A 572 14.33 -30.94 0.93
N LYS A 573 14.42 -32.28 0.82
CA LYS A 573 13.77 -33.02 -0.28
C LYS A 573 12.25 -33.22 -0.07
N ALA A 574 11.66 -32.65 0.98
CA ALA A 574 10.22 -32.71 1.25
C ALA A 574 9.45 -31.80 0.28
N VAL A 575 9.38 -32.25 -0.96
CA VAL A 575 8.70 -31.59 -2.08
C VAL A 575 7.70 -32.57 -2.67
N VAL A 576 6.48 -32.10 -2.96
CA VAL A 576 5.45 -32.85 -3.69
C VAL A 576 5.40 -32.33 -5.12
N SER A 577 5.53 -33.23 -6.10
CA SER A 577 5.37 -32.87 -7.51
C SER A 577 3.97 -33.23 -8.01
N TRP A 578 3.44 -32.38 -8.86
CA TRP A 578 2.27 -32.62 -9.67
C TRP A 578 2.64 -32.40 -11.14
N LYS A 579 2.24 -33.32 -12.01
CA LYS A 579 2.59 -33.29 -13.43
C LYS A 579 1.40 -32.98 -14.31
N LEU A 580 1.61 -32.09 -15.29
CA LEU A 580 0.70 -31.87 -16.41
C LEU A 580 1.34 -32.41 -17.68
N ASP A 581 0.66 -33.32 -18.40
CA ASP A 581 1.23 -34.04 -19.54
C ASP A 581 1.21 -33.23 -20.84
N ALA A 582 0.34 -32.24 -20.97
CA ALA A 582 0.20 -31.41 -22.17
C ALA A 582 -0.14 -29.96 -21.80
N LEU A 583 0.32 -29.02 -22.65
CA LEU A 583 -0.04 -27.61 -22.53
C LEU A 583 -1.56 -27.43 -22.54
N ASP A 584 -2.09 -26.70 -21.55
CA ASP A 584 -3.49 -26.31 -21.47
C ASP A 584 -3.63 -24.81 -21.68
N ASN A 585 -4.07 -24.42 -22.86
CA ASN A 585 -4.35 -23.04 -23.26
C ASN A 585 -5.86 -22.78 -23.39
N THR A 586 -6.69 -23.60 -22.75
CA THR A 586 -8.16 -23.56 -22.88
C THR A 586 -8.87 -23.35 -21.55
N THR A 587 -8.44 -24.01 -20.48
CA THR A 587 -9.15 -23.98 -19.19
C THR A 587 -9.26 -22.57 -18.63
N PHE A 588 -8.19 -21.79 -18.66
CA PHE A 588 -8.15 -20.40 -18.16
C PHE A 588 -8.20 -19.35 -19.26
N ALA A 589 -8.49 -19.77 -20.50
CA ALA A 589 -8.65 -18.87 -21.64
C ALA A 589 -9.99 -18.12 -21.63
N ILE A 590 -10.93 -18.52 -20.79
CA ILE A 590 -12.28 -17.95 -20.73
C ILE A 590 -12.59 -17.56 -19.29
N ALA A 591 -13.04 -16.32 -19.09
CA ALA A 591 -13.60 -15.81 -17.85
C ALA A 591 -14.96 -15.17 -18.15
N ASN A 592 -15.99 -15.49 -17.34
CA ASN A 592 -17.36 -14.95 -17.53
C ASN A 592 -17.90 -15.11 -18.96
N ASN A 593 -17.63 -16.25 -19.57
CA ASN A 593 -18.01 -16.57 -20.99
C ASN A 593 -17.35 -15.66 -22.05
N THR A 594 -16.28 -14.97 -21.68
CA THR A 594 -15.53 -14.12 -22.61
C THR A 594 -14.09 -14.62 -22.69
N THR A 595 -13.51 -14.62 -23.88
CA THR A 595 -12.10 -14.97 -24.06
C THR A 595 -11.24 -13.94 -23.33
N VAL A 596 -10.33 -14.42 -22.49
CA VAL A 596 -9.36 -13.59 -21.80
C VAL A 596 -8.27 -13.19 -22.81
N THR A 597 -8.05 -11.88 -22.95
CA THR A 597 -7.04 -11.31 -23.82
C THR A 597 -6.44 -10.07 -23.17
N ASN A 598 -5.26 -9.65 -23.61
CA ASN A 598 -4.72 -8.36 -23.19
C ASN A 598 -5.50 -7.22 -23.89
N VAL A 599 -6.13 -6.37 -23.12
CA VAL A 599 -6.89 -5.20 -23.60
C VAL A 599 -6.07 -3.91 -23.50
N ALA A 600 -4.82 -4.00 -23.09
CA ALA A 600 -3.92 -2.88 -22.83
C ALA A 600 -2.58 -3.05 -23.57
N ASP A 601 -2.58 -3.65 -24.76
CA ASP A 601 -1.38 -3.85 -25.58
C ASP A 601 -0.70 -2.51 -25.93
N ASP A 602 -1.49 -1.45 -26.07
CA ASP A 602 -1.05 -0.08 -26.35
C ASP A 602 -0.47 0.65 -25.12
N ALA A 603 -0.60 0.07 -23.93
CA ALA A 603 0.13 0.56 -22.75
C ALA A 603 1.64 0.23 -22.79
N ASP A 604 2.04 -0.76 -23.61
CA ASP A 604 3.45 -1.07 -23.82
C ASP A 604 4.11 0.01 -24.70
N LEU A 605 5.20 0.60 -24.18
CA LEU A 605 5.97 1.60 -24.91
C LEU A 605 6.50 1.06 -26.27
N ASN A 606 6.83 -0.23 -26.36
CA ASN A 606 7.25 -0.86 -27.60
C ASN A 606 6.14 -0.91 -28.68
N TYR A 607 4.86 -0.81 -28.30
CA TYR A 607 3.77 -0.67 -29.25
C TYR A 607 3.88 0.64 -30.05
N TRP A 608 4.32 1.69 -29.41
CA TRP A 608 4.48 3.03 -29.98
C TRP A 608 5.87 3.30 -30.51
N LEU A 609 6.90 2.86 -29.78
CA LEU A 609 8.33 3.02 -30.08
C LEU A 609 9.00 1.64 -30.13
N PRO A 610 8.82 0.88 -31.24
CA PRO A 610 9.29 -0.51 -31.33
C PRO A 610 10.80 -0.65 -31.05
N GLY A 611 11.15 -1.59 -30.17
CA GLY A 611 12.53 -1.90 -29.82
C GLY A 611 13.18 -0.92 -28.84
N THR A 612 12.42 -0.01 -28.24
CA THR A 612 12.92 0.92 -27.22
C THR A 612 13.16 0.23 -25.89
N VAL A 613 12.22 -0.60 -25.44
CA VAL A 613 12.30 -1.29 -24.15
C VAL A 613 12.79 -2.71 -24.35
N THR A 614 13.86 -3.07 -23.63
CA THR A 614 14.29 -4.46 -23.47
C THR A 614 13.79 -4.94 -22.12
N TYR A 615 12.85 -5.88 -22.12
CA TYR A 615 12.32 -6.46 -20.90
C TYR A 615 13.30 -7.44 -20.28
N LEU A 616 13.32 -7.47 -18.94
CA LEU A 616 14.11 -8.41 -18.16
C LEU A 616 13.65 -9.85 -18.44
N THR A 617 14.57 -10.71 -18.79
CA THR A 617 14.32 -12.12 -19.05
C THR A 617 15.33 -13.00 -18.34
N ARG A 618 14.86 -14.13 -17.79
CA ARG A 618 15.72 -15.16 -17.22
C ARG A 618 16.53 -15.92 -18.26
N GLN A 619 16.23 -15.74 -19.55
CA GLN A 619 17.03 -16.32 -20.63
C GLN A 619 18.40 -15.63 -20.75
N ASP A 620 18.47 -14.35 -20.38
CA ASP A 620 19.72 -13.59 -20.32
C ASP A 620 19.61 -12.45 -19.30
N TRP A 621 20.17 -12.65 -18.14
CA TRP A 621 20.16 -11.67 -17.05
C TRP A 621 20.96 -10.38 -17.36
N ASN A 622 21.71 -10.33 -18.51
CA ASN A 622 22.27 -9.08 -19.01
C ASN A 622 21.18 -8.09 -19.47
N THR A 623 19.93 -8.52 -19.58
CA THR A 623 18.77 -7.67 -19.83
C THR A 623 18.29 -6.91 -18.59
N PHE A 624 19.05 -6.91 -17.48
CA PHE A 624 18.77 -6.09 -16.31
C PHE A 624 18.50 -4.63 -16.75
N PRO A 625 17.41 -3.99 -16.27
CA PRO A 625 16.94 -2.72 -16.81
C PRO A 625 17.98 -1.60 -16.74
N ILE A 626 18.06 -0.83 -17.80
CA ILE A 626 18.68 0.50 -17.80
C ILE A 626 17.68 1.54 -17.31
N ASN A 627 18.14 2.75 -17.03
CA ASN A 627 17.26 3.85 -16.67
C ASN A 627 16.68 4.51 -17.93
N TYR A 628 15.43 4.19 -18.27
CA TYR A 628 14.72 4.73 -19.43
C TYR A 628 14.38 6.22 -19.26
N ASN A 629 14.31 6.74 -18.02
CA ASN A 629 14.09 8.16 -17.74
C ASN A 629 15.23 9.08 -18.20
N LYS A 630 16.37 8.52 -18.57
CA LYS A 630 17.56 9.26 -19.09
C LYS A 630 17.70 9.22 -20.61
N LEU A 631 16.81 8.58 -21.32
CA LEU A 631 16.91 8.35 -22.76
C LEU A 631 16.34 9.50 -23.60
N ASN A 632 15.68 10.49 -23.00
CA ASN A 632 15.02 11.60 -23.69
C ASN A 632 14.13 11.12 -24.85
N LEU A 633 13.27 10.14 -24.59
CA LEU A 633 12.38 9.55 -25.58
C LEU A 633 11.47 10.61 -26.19
N LYS A 634 11.11 10.45 -27.47
CA LYS A 634 10.28 11.40 -28.21
C LYS A 634 9.10 10.71 -28.86
N ILE A 635 7.92 11.31 -28.73
CA ILE A 635 6.70 10.89 -29.41
C ILE A 635 6.87 10.99 -30.93
N ALA A 636 7.60 12.02 -31.40
CA ALA A 636 7.86 12.24 -32.83
C ALA A 636 8.62 11.08 -33.49
N ASP A 637 9.35 10.27 -32.73
CA ASP A 637 10.11 9.14 -33.26
C ASP A 637 9.22 7.88 -33.49
N SER A 638 7.97 7.92 -33.02
CA SER A 638 7.02 6.82 -33.23
C SER A 638 6.60 6.68 -34.69
N PRO A 639 6.63 5.47 -35.26
CA PRO A 639 6.04 5.21 -36.57
C PRO A 639 4.51 5.40 -36.59
N LYS A 640 3.86 5.44 -35.41
CA LYS A 640 2.44 5.66 -35.21
C LYS A 640 2.15 7.03 -34.60
N LYS A 641 3.05 8.01 -34.78
CA LYS A 641 3.01 9.31 -34.09
C LYS A 641 1.63 9.99 -34.14
N ASP A 642 1.01 10.07 -35.32
CA ASP A 642 -0.25 10.80 -35.49
C ASP A 642 -1.42 10.11 -34.79
N GLN A 643 -1.44 8.77 -34.79
CA GLN A 643 -2.38 7.97 -34.03
C GLN A 643 -2.17 8.20 -32.53
N TRP A 644 -0.94 8.10 -32.05
CA TRP A 644 -0.60 8.29 -30.65
C TRP A 644 -0.99 9.68 -30.12
N ILE A 645 -0.67 10.74 -30.90
CA ILE A 645 -1.08 12.11 -30.54
C ILE A 645 -2.59 12.25 -30.47
N ALA A 646 -3.33 11.67 -31.44
CA ALA A 646 -4.79 11.72 -31.44
C ALA A 646 -5.39 10.99 -30.22
N GLU A 647 -4.90 9.81 -29.90
CA GLU A 647 -5.36 9.01 -28.75
C GLU A 647 -5.04 9.72 -27.42
N MET A 648 -3.82 10.25 -27.25
CA MET A 648 -3.47 11.03 -26.05
C MET A 648 -4.35 12.29 -25.89
N ARG A 649 -4.82 12.85 -26.99
CA ARG A 649 -5.78 13.97 -27.00
C ARG A 649 -7.23 13.55 -26.84
N GLY A 650 -7.52 12.23 -26.81
CA GLY A 650 -8.89 11.69 -26.83
C GLY A 650 -9.62 11.98 -28.13
N GLU A 651 -8.91 12.07 -29.24
CA GLU A 651 -9.45 12.28 -30.59
C GLU A 651 -9.62 10.95 -31.28
N THR A 652 -10.62 10.86 -32.18
CA THR A 652 -10.74 9.68 -33.05
C THR A 652 -9.70 9.78 -34.17
N TYR A 653 -8.76 8.85 -34.21
CA TYR A 653 -7.82 8.74 -35.32
C TYR A 653 -8.48 8.01 -36.51
N THR A 654 -8.55 8.66 -37.65
CA THR A 654 -9.01 8.03 -38.88
C THR A 654 -7.81 7.75 -39.76
N ILE A 655 -7.49 6.47 -40.01
CA ILE A 655 -6.44 6.10 -40.94
C ILE A 655 -6.90 6.52 -42.36
N SER A 656 -6.20 7.48 -42.94
CA SER A 656 -6.44 7.83 -44.35
C SER A 656 -6.04 6.64 -45.22
N ASP A 657 -7.00 6.14 -46.02
CA ASP A 657 -6.84 4.96 -46.83
C ASP A 657 -5.78 5.21 -47.90
N THR A 658 -4.56 4.73 -47.68
CA THR A 658 -3.50 4.64 -48.69
C THR A 658 -3.41 3.23 -49.29
N GLY A 659 -4.55 2.51 -49.36
CA GLY A 659 -4.66 1.27 -50.12
C GLY A 659 -4.22 -0.01 -49.43
N ALA A 660 -3.89 0.00 -48.15
CA ALA A 660 -3.75 -1.19 -47.30
C ALA A 660 -5.06 -1.39 -46.52
N ALA A 661 -5.61 -2.61 -46.52
CA ALA A 661 -6.82 -2.95 -45.79
C ALA A 661 -6.66 -2.53 -44.31
N ALA A 662 -7.44 -1.56 -43.91
CA ALA A 662 -7.47 -1.11 -42.52
C ALA A 662 -8.06 -2.25 -41.68
N GLU A 663 -7.26 -2.92 -40.87
CA GLU A 663 -7.80 -3.56 -39.67
C GLU A 663 -8.37 -2.43 -38.81
N ALA A 664 -9.65 -2.50 -38.53
CA ALA A 664 -10.29 -1.61 -37.60
C ALA A 664 -9.63 -1.87 -36.24
N VAL A 665 -8.71 -0.97 -35.83
CA VAL A 665 -8.21 -0.96 -34.47
C VAL A 665 -9.40 -0.56 -33.60
N PRO A 666 -9.86 -1.40 -32.65
CA PRO A 666 -10.88 -0.98 -31.70
C PRO A 666 -10.33 0.24 -30.97
N GLY A 667 -10.99 1.38 -31.12
CA GLY A 667 -10.59 2.59 -30.43
C GLY A 667 -10.61 2.35 -28.92
N HIS A 668 -9.46 2.13 -28.34
CA HIS A 668 -9.29 2.08 -26.92
C HIS A 668 -9.36 3.53 -26.39
N MET A 669 -10.40 3.77 -25.63
CA MET A 669 -10.68 5.01 -24.91
C MET A 669 -10.95 6.25 -25.78
N ALA A 670 -11.95 6.22 -26.61
CA ALA A 670 -12.83 7.39 -26.67
C ALA A 670 -13.54 7.44 -25.31
N ALA A 671 -12.87 8.04 -24.33
CA ALA A 671 -13.39 8.15 -22.98
C ALA A 671 -14.82 8.69 -23.03
N GLY A 672 -15.79 7.92 -22.64
CA GLY A 672 -17.15 8.32 -22.43
C GLY A 672 -18.20 7.88 -23.46
N ARG A 673 -17.87 7.55 -24.72
CA ARG A 673 -18.88 7.11 -25.68
C ARG A 673 -19.09 5.61 -25.69
N ASP A 674 -18.04 4.80 -25.67
CA ASP A 674 -18.16 3.35 -25.75
C ASP A 674 -18.62 2.73 -24.43
N VAL A 675 -18.29 3.34 -23.28
CA VAL A 675 -18.85 2.95 -21.98
C VAL A 675 -20.38 3.17 -21.97
N LEU A 676 -20.87 4.23 -22.60
CA LEU A 676 -22.31 4.47 -22.73
C LEU A 676 -22.99 3.48 -23.68
N ASP A 677 -22.33 3.07 -24.77
CA ASP A 677 -22.88 2.10 -25.70
C ASP A 677 -22.85 0.66 -25.15
N VAL A 678 -21.84 0.27 -24.38
CA VAL A 678 -21.79 -0.99 -23.64
C VAL A 678 -22.85 -1.01 -22.53
N HIS A 679 -23.02 0.09 -21.78
CA HIS A 679 -24.10 0.21 -20.80
C HIS A 679 -25.49 0.24 -21.46
N ALA A 680 -25.64 0.89 -22.62
CA ALA A 680 -26.89 0.86 -23.39
C ALA A 680 -27.23 -0.54 -23.90
N ALA A 681 -26.23 -1.31 -24.35
CA ALA A 681 -26.40 -2.69 -24.74
C ALA A 681 -26.75 -3.61 -23.55
N GLN A 682 -26.15 -3.38 -22.39
CA GLN A 682 -26.48 -4.09 -21.15
C GLN A 682 -27.88 -3.73 -20.64
N LEU A 683 -28.30 -2.48 -20.73
CA LEU A 683 -29.64 -2.02 -20.36
C LEU A 683 -30.72 -2.56 -21.31
N LEU A 684 -30.40 -2.69 -22.60
CA LEU A 684 -31.28 -3.33 -23.60
C LEU A 684 -31.39 -4.84 -23.36
N ALA A 685 -30.31 -5.51 -22.97
CA ALA A 685 -30.32 -6.93 -22.59
C ALA A 685 -31.14 -7.18 -21.31
N LEU A 686 -31.34 -6.17 -20.47
CA LEU A 686 -32.18 -6.21 -19.28
C LEU A 686 -33.64 -5.83 -19.56
N GLY A 687 -34.04 -5.62 -20.84
CA GLY A 687 -35.41 -5.34 -21.26
C GLY A 687 -35.89 -3.90 -20.96
N LEU A 688 -34.98 -2.94 -20.84
CA LEU A 688 -35.31 -1.53 -20.71
C LEU A 688 -35.49 -0.85 -22.06
N THR A 689 -36.52 -0.02 -22.20
CA THR A 689 -36.92 0.55 -23.49
C THR A 689 -36.02 1.67 -24.00
N LYS A 690 -35.95 1.82 -25.33
CA LYS A 690 -35.16 2.86 -26.05
C LYS A 690 -35.40 4.30 -25.58
N ASP A 691 -36.49 4.59 -24.91
CA ASP A 691 -36.85 5.94 -24.46
C ASP A 691 -36.04 6.37 -23.21
N LEU A 692 -35.61 5.43 -22.37
CA LEU A 692 -34.69 5.72 -21.26
C LEU A 692 -33.28 6.09 -21.76
N CYS A 693 -32.83 5.49 -22.86
CA CYS A 693 -31.54 5.81 -23.50
C CYS A 693 -31.52 7.22 -24.13
N LYS A 694 -32.67 7.77 -24.54
CA LYS A 694 -32.75 9.14 -25.07
C LYS A 694 -32.66 10.24 -24.01
N ILE A 695 -33.14 9.96 -22.81
CA ILE A 695 -33.06 10.92 -21.69
C ILE A 695 -31.61 11.08 -21.22
N GLN A 696 -30.78 10.04 -21.34
CA GLN A 696 -29.37 10.08 -20.97
C GLN A 696 -28.48 10.94 -21.88
N ARG A 697 -28.88 11.13 -23.14
CA ARG A 697 -28.13 11.99 -24.09
C ARG A 697 -28.30 13.49 -23.87
N THR A 698 -29.26 13.89 -23.04
CA THR A 698 -29.65 15.31 -22.89
C THR A 698 -29.24 15.93 -21.54
N VAL A 699 -28.72 15.15 -20.60
CA VAL A 699 -28.32 15.62 -19.27
C VAL A 699 -26.85 15.27 -19.03
N GLY A 700 -26.01 16.32 -18.98
CA GLY A 700 -24.56 16.21 -18.87
C GLY A 700 -24.05 15.52 -17.58
N GLU A 701 -23.03 14.84 -17.77
CA GLU A 701 -21.97 14.09 -17.09
C GLU A 701 -21.84 14.03 -15.55
N ARG A 702 -22.68 14.59 -14.70
CA ARG A 702 -22.40 14.64 -13.24
C ARG A 702 -23.37 13.97 -12.27
N VAL A 703 -24.36 13.20 -12.71
CA VAL A 703 -25.41 12.68 -11.81
C VAL A 703 -25.51 11.14 -11.76
N PHE A 704 -24.61 10.40 -12.34
CA PHE A 704 -24.91 9.02 -12.81
C PHE A 704 -24.56 7.85 -11.88
N ILE A 705 -23.82 8.01 -10.79
CA ILE A 705 -23.40 6.84 -9.98
C ILE A 705 -24.46 6.43 -8.96
N PHE A 706 -25.28 7.35 -8.47
CA PHE A 706 -26.24 7.08 -7.38
C PHE A 706 -27.58 6.46 -7.79
N HIS A 707 -27.96 6.51 -9.07
CA HIS A 707 -29.30 6.03 -9.51
C HIS A 707 -29.33 4.61 -10.05
N LEU A 708 -28.19 4.04 -10.41
CA LEU A 708 -28.13 2.69 -11.02
C LEU A 708 -28.21 1.57 -9.97
N GLU A 709 -27.73 1.78 -8.77
CA GLU A 709 -27.79 0.79 -7.69
C GLU A 709 -29.21 0.54 -7.20
N VAL A 710 -30.05 1.55 -7.13
CA VAL A 710 -31.43 1.44 -6.63
C VAL A 710 -32.34 0.66 -7.60
N ILE A 711 -32.10 0.74 -8.91
CA ILE A 711 -32.93 0.05 -9.92
C ILE A 711 -32.57 -1.43 -10.06
N LEU A 712 -31.34 -1.82 -9.76
CA LEU A 712 -30.89 -3.21 -9.80
C LEU A 712 -31.40 -4.04 -8.61
N GLU A 713 -31.59 -3.42 -7.45
CA GLU A 713 -32.12 -4.12 -6.24
C GLU A 713 -33.61 -4.47 -6.35
N GLU A 714 -34.44 -3.64 -6.97
CA GLU A 714 -35.88 -3.94 -7.10
C GLU A 714 -36.20 -5.13 -8.05
N LYS A 715 -35.34 -5.45 -9.02
CA LYS A 715 -35.59 -6.58 -9.94
C LYS A 715 -35.07 -7.93 -9.46
N GLN A 716 -34.09 -7.97 -8.53
CA GLN A 716 -33.64 -9.25 -7.96
C GLN A 716 -34.60 -9.84 -6.92
N GLN A 717 -35.46 -9.01 -6.31
CA GLN A 717 -36.45 -9.49 -5.34
C GLN A 717 -37.72 -10.10 -5.96
N HIS A 718 -37.93 -10.00 -7.27
CA HIS A 718 -39.17 -10.49 -7.94
C HIS A 718 -38.99 -11.77 -8.76
N GLY A 719 -37.88 -12.50 -8.61
CA GLY A 719 -37.54 -13.71 -9.36
C GLY A 719 -37.98 -15.05 -8.77
N GLU A 720 -38.47 -15.11 -7.53
CA GLU A 720 -38.91 -16.38 -6.93
C GLU A 720 -40.26 -16.24 -6.20
N GLY A 721 -41.29 -16.89 -6.75
CA GLY A 721 -42.45 -17.25 -5.91
C GLY A 721 -43.85 -17.13 -6.53
N ARG A 722 -44.26 -18.16 -7.27
CA ARG A 722 -45.63 -18.74 -7.32
C ARG A 722 -46.85 -17.91 -7.78
N ARG A 723 -47.45 -18.46 -8.82
CA ARG A 723 -48.84 -18.26 -9.28
C ARG A 723 -49.84 -18.21 -8.11
N HIS A 724 -50.70 -17.19 -8.05
CA HIS A 724 -52.16 -17.30 -8.13
C HIS A 724 -52.86 -15.92 -7.91
N GLN A 725 -53.79 -15.67 -8.88
CA GLN A 725 -55.06 -14.93 -8.78
C GLN A 725 -55.07 -13.39 -8.66
N HIS A 726 -55.58 -12.84 -9.75
CA HIS A 726 -56.37 -11.62 -9.97
C HIS A 726 -56.93 -10.90 -8.69
N ARG A 727 -56.66 -9.61 -8.63
CA ARG A 727 -57.65 -8.54 -8.51
C ARG A 727 -57.04 -7.15 -8.71
N ASP A 728 -57.74 -6.39 -9.56
CA ASP A 728 -57.47 -4.97 -9.82
C ASP A 728 -57.40 -4.12 -8.58
N HIS A 729 -56.40 -3.21 -8.49
CA HIS A 729 -56.63 -1.88 -7.97
C HIS A 729 -55.62 -0.85 -8.55
N GLN A 730 -56.22 0.28 -8.83
CA GLN A 730 -55.76 1.45 -9.56
C GLN A 730 -54.43 2.05 -9.12
N ARG A 731 -53.73 2.49 -10.13
CA ARG A 731 -52.47 3.30 -10.08
C ARG A 731 -52.71 4.67 -9.45
N GLY A 732 -51.92 5.02 -8.48
CA GLY A 732 -51.64 6.40 -8.05
C GLY A 732 -50.28 6.84 -8.54
N HIS A 733 -50.25 7.70 -9.57
CA HIS A 733 -49.05 8.37 -10.01
C HIS A 733 -48.70 9.52 -9.07
N ALA A 734 -47.60 9.43 -8.34
CA ALA A 734 -47.03 10.58 -7.66
C ALA A 734 -45.99 11.23 -8.60
N LEU A 735 -46.39 12.32 -9.20
CA LEU A 735 -45.51 13.22 -9.97
C LEU A 735 -44.76 14.13 -8.97
N ILE A 736 -43.47 13.89 -8.78
CA ILE A 736 -42.61 14.84 -8.09
C ILE A 736 -42.16 15.90 -9.11
N LYS A 737 -42.72 17.11 -9.01
CA LYS A 737 -42.24 18.29 -9.74
C LYS A 737 -40.98 18.82 -9.07
N LEU A 738 -39.84 18.62 -9.72
CA LEU A 738 -38.61 19.37 -9.39
C LEU A 738 -38.66 20.73 -10.09
N ARG A 739 -38.59 21.80 -9.33
CA ARG A 739 -38.39 23.15 -9.84
C ARG A 739 -36.89 23.37 -10.08
N PRO A 740 -36.48 24.03 -11.18
CA PRO A 740 -35.09 24.44 -11.38
C PRO A 740 -34.75 25.57 -10.37
N ARG A 741 -33.62 25.44 -9.72
CA ARG A 741 -32.99 26.57 -8.98
C ARG A 741 -32.09 27.33 -9.91
N ASP A 742 -32.32 28.63 -9.93
CA ASP A 742 -31.66 29.60 -10.76
C ASP A 742 -30.14 29.62 -10.60
N ALA A 743 -29.47 29.59 -11.74
CA ALA A 743 -27.99 29.60 -11.85
C ALA A 743 -27.39 31.06 -11.72
N ASP A 744 -28.18 32.03 -11.31
CA ASP A 744 -27.80 33.45 -11.39
C ASP A 744 -27.22 34.06 -10.10
N ALA A 745 -27.07 33.28 -9.02
CA ALA A 745 -26.61 33.86 -7.75
C ALA A 745 -25.08 33.77 -7.52
N ARG A 746 -24.32 33.13 -8.41
CA ARG A 746 -22.86 32.93 -8.21
C ARG A 746 -21.97 33.92 -8.99
N THR A 747 -22.53 34.72 -9.88
CA THR A 747 -21.74 35.65 -10.72
C THR A 747 -21.58 37.05 -10.09
N LYS A 748 -22.22 37.32 -8.95
CA LYS A 748 -22.12 38.64 -8.29
C LYS A 748 -21.15 38.72 -7.11
N VAL A 749 -20.61 37.60 -6.63
CA VAL A 749 -19.64 37.61 -5.51
C VAL A 749 -18.18 37.63 -6.01
N ALA A 750 -17.94 37.24 -7.26
CA ALA A 750 -16.57 37.24 -7.82
C ALA A 750 -16.10 38.59 -8.37
N LYS A 751 -16.97 39.62 -8.44
CA LYS A 751 -16.59 40.96 -8.94
C LYS A 751 -16.28 41.98 -7.85
N GLN A 752 -16.42 41.65 -6.58
CA GLN A 752 -16.19 42.58 -5.47
C GLN A 752 -14.87 42.33 -4.73
N HIS A 753 -14.07 41.35 -5.16
CA HIS A 753 -12.75 41.04 -4.56
C HIS A 753 -11.56 41.48 -5.42
N ASP A 754 -11.81 42.06 -6.61
CA ASP A 754 -10.72 42.43 -7.54
C ASP A 754 -10.45 43.97 -7.58
N GLU A 755 -11.19 44.77 -6.82
CA GLU A 755 -10.99 46.21 -6.78
C GLU A 755 -10.20 46.76 -5.58
N ASP A 756 -9.86 45.89 -4.59
CA ASP A 756 -9.15 46.34 -3.37
C ASP A 756 -7.65 45.99 -3.31
N GLN A 757 -7.04 45.49 -4.37
CA GLN A 757 -5.60 45.18 -4.39
C GLN A 757 -4.72 46.00 -5.34
N HIS A 758 -5.20 47.10 -5.92
CA HIS A 758 -4.36 48.05 -6.68
C HIS A 758 -4.36 49.44 -6.10
N GLY A 759 -3.65 49.59 -4.99
CA GLY A 759 -3.42 50.92 -4.41
C GLY A 759 -2.39 50.88 -3.30
N HIS A 760 -1.12 50.70 -3.62
CA HIS A 760 0.04 51.25 -2.90
C HIS A 760 1.35 50.57 -3.39
N LEU A 761 1.88 51.12 -4.45
CA LEU A 761 3.34 51.04 -4.71
C LEU A 761 3.70 52.29 -5.56
N GLY A 762 4.16 53.28 -4.87
CA GLY A 762 4.74 54.47 -5.49
C GLY A 762 5.74 55.12 -4.54
N LYS A 763 7.00 55.01 -4.94
CA LYS A 763 8.15 55.86 -4.55
C LYS A 763 8.72 55.68 -3.15
N ASP A 764 9.93 55.11 -3.05
CA ASP A 764 11.11 55.99 -2.90
C ASP A 764 12.41 55.25 -3.25
N SER A 765 13.16 55.89 -4.10
CA SER A 765 14.54 55.65 -4.50
C SER A 765 15.48 56.28 -3.47
N GLY A 766 16.61 55.62 -3.15
CA GLY A 766 17.78 56.34 -2.75
C GLY A 766 18.67 55.73 -1.68
N GLN A 767 19.80 55.26 -2.13
CA GLN A 767 21.13 55.31 -1.50
C GLN A 767 21.35 54.67 -0.13
N GLY A 768 22.29 53.75 -0.13
CA GLY A 768 23.09 53.29 1.03
C GLY A 768 23.63 51.90 0.81
#